data_535858b2e51709368f0d7fa9dcf82cfc
#
_entry.id   535858b2e51709368f0d7fa9dcf82cfc
#
_cell.length_a   1.000
_cell.length_b   1.000
_cell.length_c   1.000
_cell.angle_alpha   90.00
_cell.angle_beta   90.00
_cell.angle_gamma   90.00
#
_symmetry.space_group_name_H-M   'P 1'
#
loop_
_entity.id
_entity.type
_entity.pdbx_description
1 polymer ?
#
loop_
_entity_poly.entity_id
_entity_poly.type
_entity_poly.pdbx_seq_one_letter_code
_entity_poly.pdbx_strand_id
1 'polypeptide(L)'
;MKTEKEVQKQVIETFKAMGYAYLGDLTKSDNKNINKESLKAWLIKNQKIESERWPKIEQKINDALKNDLYEANQTFYNLLIYGVKTKISQNENFQTTYLIDWKDISQNEFSVAEEVSVKGSNMKRPDIVLYINGIALGVLELKKSSVSVESGIRQNLDNQKKEFIRDFFKTIQLVMAGNESQGLKYGVIETKEKYYLSWKEEGVQKNLFETIECFLKKERFLEFIHDFLIFDKGQKKCARFHQYFAIKKTQEFIKRKEGGIIWHTQGSGKSLTMVWLTRWLRKNIKQARILIVTDRRELDAQIQGVFLGIGEDLYRADSKKDLLSVLFENKEFLVGSLVHKFDDNDLEDLKKQPVLKEWVVLVDECHRTQSGKLHKAMKSLLPNAIFIAFSGTPLLKQDKKTSQEVFGNYIHCYKFNEAVSDRVVLDLNYEARSVDQYVSSPEKLDEYFELKTQGLNEAAKTELKKKWVNLQKVFSTKDRLARIVQDIVLDMAKLPRLRNEKGNAMLVAESVYNACRYFELFLETELKDKVAVITSYEPNIADLKDCGSDESEESYKYRAYCTMLQNFFDEKDEKKALNKIKEFEEKVKERFINEPNRMKLLIVVDKLLTGFDAPSLTYLYMDKKMQDHGLFQAVCRVNRLDSEDKDFGCIIDYKDLFDSLQEVHSDYTNKAFENYEREDIQGLISDKSQKIKKKLEETRDQLKSLCESVKEPKDEMDYIAYFCGNDLEKNAQKRRLFYQLVGAFLRMFVELNNLEKPVYSKEEMRQIKQEAEFYRHLQKVIGLSSGDSVDLKSYSEDMRRILDAYIKTTDSETLIKIEDQGLCEVLAQMDINDFNKVLSQAFKNESSMAESIANNTKKRIIEKEASDPKYYEKLSSLLNDLIFQFREKKLTYLEYLQQIHDLAKKVIDKEDRNYPKKINTNALKTLYDNLDENEVLALETDACIRGNKKDGWVGHNQKEKNLKIALRKIINDEILLENVFNLAKHIEEYH
;
A
#
# COMPACT_ATOMS: atom_id res chain seq x y z
N MET A 1 18.64 -17.97 -16.18
CA MET A 1 18.24 -17.15 -15.03
C MET A 1 18.79 -17.78 -13.78
N LYS A 2 19.35 -17.01 -12.88
CA LYS A 2 19.87 -17.53 -11.60
C LYS A 2 18.77 -18.07 -10.72
N THR A 3 19.05 -19.15 -10.05
CA THR A 3 18.17 -19.71 -9.01
C THR A 3 18.19 -18.81 -7.76
N GLU A 4 17.19 -18.93 -6.88
CA GLU A 4 17.15 -18.20 -5.61
C GLU A 4 18.40 -18.47 -4.76
N LYS A 5 18.89 -19.71 -4.73
CA LYS A 5 20.14 -20.08 -4.04
C LYS A 5 21.38 -19.43 -4.62
N GLU A 6 21.47 -19.24 -5.94
CA GLU A 6 22.59 -18.53 -6.57
C GLU A 6 22.57 -17.04 -6.21
N VAL A 7 21.40 -16.40 -6.18
CA VAL A 7 21.24 -15.02 -5.73
C VAL A 7 21.63 -14.91 -4.27
N GLN A 8 21.15 -15.82 -3.41
CA GLN A 8 21.48 -15.88 -1.98
C GLN A 8 22.99 -15.99 -1.74
N LYS A 9 23.65 -16.91 -2.47
CA LYS A 9 25.11 -17.07 -2.40
C LYS A 9 25.85 -15.78 -2.77
N GLN A 10 25.44 -15.09 -3.84
CA GLN A 10 26.06 -13.83 -4.23
C GLN A 10 25.83 -12.72 -3.18
N VAL A 11 24.64 -12.65 -2.59
CA VAL A 11 24.35 -11.70 -1.50
C VAL A 11 25.25 -11.98 -0.29
N ILE A 12 25.47 -13.26 0.07
CA ILE A 12 26.40 -13.63 1.14
C ILE A 12 27.83 -13.21 0.81
N GLU A 13 28.31 -13.43 -0.43
CA GLU A 13 29.64 -12.97 -0.83
C GLU A 13 29.75 -11.44 -0.79
N THR A 14 28.68 -10.71 -1.16
CA THR A 14 28.64 -9.23 -1.01
C THR A 14 28.82 -8.85 0.45
N PHE A 15 28.09 -9.45 1.40
CA PHE A 15 28.26 -9.16 2.82
C PHE A 15 29.67 -9.50 3.35
N LYS A 16 30.25 -10.62 2.91
CA LYS A 16 31.63 -10.97 3.25
C LYS A 16 32.63 -9.93 2.75
N ALA A 17 32.46 -9.47 1.49
CA ALA A 17 33.30 -8.38 0.93
C ALA A 17 33.17 -7.09 1.73
N MET A 18 31.97 -6.79 2.29
CA MET A 18 31.74 -5.66 3.19
C MET A 18 32.28 -5.90 4.61
N GLY A 19 32.91 -7.05 4.87
CA GLY A 19 33.53 -7.39 6.15
C GLY A 19 32.54 -7.91 7.22
N TYR A 20 31.36 -8.44 6.82
CA TYR A 20 30.48 -9.19 7.73
C TYR A 20 31.02 -10.60 7.93
N ALA A 21 31.01 -11.09 9.17
CA ALA A 21 31.36 -12.47 9.47
C ALA A 21 30.21 -13.41 9.05
N TYR A 22 30.52 -14.43 8.28
CA TYR A 22 29.53 -15.40 7.87
C TYR A 22 29.37 -16.50 8.91
N LEU A 23 28.16 -16.66 9.46
CA LEU A 23 27.84 -17.65 10.49
C LEU A 23 27.43 -19.01 9.93
N GLY A 24 27.26 -19.13 8.62
CA GLY A 24 26.85 -20.36 7.94
C GLY A 24 25.35 -20.46 7.71
N ASP A 25 24.98 -21.65 7.20
CA ASP A 25 23.60 -22.12 7.05
C ASP A 25 23.10 -22.60 8.42
N LEU A 26 22.07 -21.94 8.94
CA LEU A 26 21.49 -22.20 10.25
C LEU A 26 20.19 -23.04 10.19
N THR A 27 20.01 -23.83 9.14
CA THR A 27 18.83 -24.71 8.95
C THR A 27 18.68 -25.74 10.08
N LYS A 28 19.79 -26.26 10.60
CA LYS A 28 19.79 -27.37 11.58
C LYS A 28 19.71 -26.93 13.05
N SER A 29 19.78 -25.62 13.31
CA SER A 29 19.76 -25.04 14.67
C SER A 29 18.43 -24.38 14.97
N ASP A 30 18.00 -24.42 16.24
CA ASP A 30 16.88 -23.61 16.72
C ASP A 30 17.39 -22.23 17.11
N ASN A 31 17.22 -21.26 16.20
CA ASN A 31 17.81 -19.96 16.35
C ASN A 31 16.84 -18.99 17.02
N LYS A 32 17.37 -18.10 17.83
CA LYS A 32 16.64 -17.03 18.49
C LYS A 32 17.07 -15.67 17.92
N ASN A 33 16.26 -14.67 18.17
CA ASN A 33 16.56 -13.31 17.78
C ASN A 33 17.77 -12.69 18.50
N ILE A 34 18.24 -13.31 19.60
CA ILE A 34 19.46 -12.94 20.32
C ILE A 34 20.27 -14.20 20.62
N ASN A 35 21.51 -14.26 20.14
CA ASN A 35 22.51 -15.19 20.59
C ASN A 35 23.12 -14.67 21.89
N LYS A 36 22.63 -15.20 23.01
CA LYS A 36 22.99 -14.72 24.36
C LYS A 36 24.46 -14.92 24.68
N GLU A 37 25.07 -15.99 24.18
CA GLU A 37 26.48 -16.30 24.42
C GLU A 37 27.38 -15.30 23.67
N SER A 38 27.10 -15.06 22.40
CA SER A 38 27.83 -14.06 21.60
C SER A 38 27.68 -12.67 22.19
N LEU A 39 26.47 -12.26 22.56
CA LEU A 39 26.23 -10.96 23.17
C LEU A 39 26.97 -10.82 24.51
N LYS A 40 26.91 -11.84 25.37
CA LYS A 40 27.62 -11.86 26.64
C LYS A 40 29.14 -11.74 26.44
N ALA A 41 29.70 -12.52 25.52
CA ALA A 41 31.12 -12.50 25.21
C ALA A 41 31.56 -11.10 24.71
N TRP A 42 30.78 -10.50 23.81
CA TRP A 42 31.04 -9.16 23.30
C TRP A 42 30.98 -8.10 24.41
N LEU A 43 29.96 -8.17 25.29
CA LEU A 43 29.80 -7.22 26.40
C LEU A 43 30.97 -7.31 27.39
N ILE A 44 31.43 -8.54 27.71
CA ILE A 44 32.58 -8.73 28.61
C ILE A 44 33.86 -8.13 27.96
N LYS A 45 34.07 -8.41 26.67
CA LYS A 45 35.26 -7.98 25.94
C LYS A 45 35.28 -6.47 25.72
N ASN A 46 34.20 -5.87 25.23
CA ASN A 46 34.19 -4.50 24.75
C ASN A 46 33.61 -3.50 25.76
N GLN A 47 32.60 -3.90 26.54
CA GLN A 47 32.00 -3.04 27.58
C GLN A 47 32.60 -3.30 28.97
N LYS A 48 33.50 -4.31 29.09
CA LYS A 48 34.19 -4.71 30.33
C LYS A 48 33.23 -4.93 31.50
N ILE A 49 32.07 -5.53 31.21
CA ILE A 49 31.08 -5.84 32.26
C ILE A 49 31.60 -6.98 33.16
N GLU A 50 31.31 -6.90 34.46
CA GLU A 50 31.50 -8.03 35.38
C GLU A 50 30.51 -9.17 35.05
N SER A 51 30.97 -10.42 35.17
CA SER A 51 30.13 -11.60 34.86
C SER A 51 28.82 -11.62 35.65
N GLU A 52 28.82 -11.10 36.87
CA GLU A 52 27.66 -11.00 37.77
C GLU A 52 26.58 -10.01 37.26
N ARG A 53 26.94 -9.07 36.40
CA ARG A 53 26.01 -8.09 35.81
C ARG A 53 25.18 -8.67 34.67
N TRP A 54 25.70 -9.69 33.98
CA TRP A 54 25.03 -10.29 32.83
C TRP A 54 23.59 -10.79 33.12
N PRO A 55 23.31 -11.53 34.22
CA PRO A 55 21.92 -12.00 34.49
C PRO A 55 20.92 -10.83 34.60
N LYS A 56 21.33 -9.69 35.12
CA LYS A 56 20.47 -8.49 35.23
C LYS A 56 20.24 -7.81 33.90
N ILE A 57 21.26 -7.77 33.04
CA ILE A 57 21.15 -7.27 31.66
C ILE A 57 20.22 -8.19 30.87
N GLU A 58 20.43 -9.51 30.95
CA GLU A 58 19.59 -10.51 30.29
C GLU A 58 18.13 -10.43 30.74
N GLN A 59 17.90 -10.27 32.05
CA GLN A 59 16.54 -10.08 32.58
C GLN A 59 15.88 -8.83 31.98
N LYS A 60 16.58 -7.70 31.92
CA LYS A 60 16.03 -6.44 31.34
C LYS A 60 15.73 -6.59 29.85
N ILE A 61 16.56 -7.31 29.10
CA ILE A 61 16.31 -7.63 27.68
C ILE A 61 15.06 -8.52 27.56
N ASN A 62 14.98 -9.59 28.38
CA ASN A 62 13.82 -10.50 28.35
C ASN A 62 12.53 -9.74 28.74
N ASP A 63 12.58 -8.84 29.72
CA ASP A 63 11.44 -8.03 30.13
C ASP A 63 10.98 -7.09 28.99
N ALA A 64 11.90 -6.50 28.25
CA ALA A 64 11.58 -5.65 27.09
C ALA A 64 10.89 -6.43 25.97
N LEU A 65 11.14 -7.73 25.84
CA LEU A 65 10.60 -8.59 24.80
C LEU A 65 9.27 -9.30 25.17
N LYS A 66 8.70 -9.07 26.37
CA LYS A 66 7.47 -9.73 26.84
C LYS A 66 6.20 -9.30 26.11
N ASN A 67 6.12 -8.01 25.74
CA ASN A 67 4.92 -7.42 25.16
C ASN A 67 4.70 -7.86 23.70
N ASP A 68 3.59 -7.43 23.09
CA ASP A 68 3.34 -7.65 21.67
C ASP A 68 4.38 -6.94 20.80
N LEU A 69 4.43 -7.30 19.50
CA LEU A 69 5.53 -6.98 18.58
C LEU A 69 5.90 -5.48 18.59
N TYR A 70 4.92 -4.58 18.44
CA TYR A 70 5.19 -3.15 18.39
C TYR A 70 5.82 -2.63 19.68
N GLU A 71 5.20 -2.88 20.82
CA GLU A 71 5.65 -2.40 22.13
C GLU A 71 6.99 -3.02 22.53
N ALA A 72 7.16 -4.33 22.27
CA ALA A 72 8.42 -5.00 22.53
C ALA A 72 9.55 -4.46 21.67
N ASN A 73 9.30 -4.24 20.38
CA ASN A 73 10.28 -3.67 19.47
C ASN A 73 10.65 -2.22 19.85
N GLN A 74 9.68 -1.41 20.26
CA GLN A 74 9.91 -0.05 20.75
C GLN A 74 10.76 -0.05 22.04
N THR A 75 10.39 -0.89 23.02
CA THR A 75 11.12 -0.99 24.28
C THR A 75 12.55 -1.49 24.04
N PHE A 76 12.69 -2.49 23.18
CA PHE A 76 14.00 -3.04 22.82
C PHE A 76 14.86 -2.00 22.05
N TYR A 77 14.27 -1.26 21.12
CA TYR A 77 14.92 -0.16 20.42
C TYR A 77 15.46 0.89 21.42
N ASN A 78 14.70 1.23 22.46
CA ASN A 78 15.17 2.13 23.51
C ASN A 78 16.38 1.56 24.27
N LEU A 79 16.41 0.23 24.52
CA LEU A 79 17.59 -0.40 25.12
C LEU A 79 18.81 -0.37 24.19
N LEU A 80 18.61 -0.49 22.87
CA LEU A 80 19.69 -0.34 21.89
C LEU A 80 20.27 1.08 21.93
N ILE A 81 19.41 2.10 21.91
CA ILE A 81 19.84 3.51 21.80
C ILE A 81 20.41 4.06 23.11
N TYR A 82 19.72 3.80 24.23
CA TYR A 82 20.06 4.40 25.52
C TYR A 82 20.84 3.47 26.45
N GLY A 83 21.04 2.21 26.05
CA GLY A 83 21.70 1.21 26.85
C GLY A 83 20.82 0.63 27.96
N VAL A 84 21.32 -0.41 28.59
CA VAL A 84 20.66 -1.13 29.68
C VAL A 84 21.20 -0.63 31.01
N LYS A 85 20.35 -0.01 31.83
CA LYS A 85 20.71 0.46 33.16
C LYS A 85 20.52 -0.65 34.19
N THR A 86 21.62 -1.06 34.84
CA THR A 86 21.63 -2.11 35.87
C THR A 86 22.43 -1.69 37.06
N LYS A 87 22.15 -2.33 38.22
CA LYS A 87 22.99 -2.27 39.42
C LYS A 87 23.11 -3.67 40.04
N ILE A 88 24.27 -4.04 40.58
CA ILE A 88 24.51 -5.35 41.16
C ILE A 88 23.99 -5.39 42.61
N SER A 89 24.26 -4.33 43.40
CA SER A 89 23.86 -4.21 44.79
C SER A 89 22.99 -2.98 45.03
N GLN A 90 22.34 -2.90 46.20
CA GLN A 90 21.51 -1.75 46.59
C GLN A 90 22.32 -0.45 46.76
N ASN A 91 23.57 -0.59 47.17
CA ASN A 91 24.49 0.53 47.42
C ASN A 91 25.27 1.01 46.17
N GLU A 92 25.10 0.36 45.04
CA GLU A 92 25.73 0.73 43.77
C GLU A 92 24.90 1.73 42.99
N ASN A 93 25.55 2.65 42.30
CA ASN A 93 24.86 3.51 41.33
C ASN A 93 24.53 2.71 40.06
N PHE A 94 23.45 3.12 39.38
CA PHE A 94 23.10 2.53 38.09
C PHE A 94 24.24 2.72 37.07
N GLN A 95 24.70 1.63 36.50
CA GLN A 95 25.63 1.62 35.39
C GLN A 95 24.89 1.33 34.09
N THR A 96 25.19 2.11 33.06
CA THR A 96 24.63 1.91 31.71
C THR A 96 25.55 1.03 30.90
N THR A 97 25.04 -0.07 30.38
CA THR A 97 25.71 -1.00 29.47
C THR A 97 25.11 -0.84 28.08
N TYR A 98 25.93 -0.50 27.09
CA TYR A 98 25.46 -0.36 25.71
C TYR A 98 25.53 -1.70 24.98
N LEU A 99 24.44 -2.10 24.31
CA LEU A 99 24.36 -3.32 23.50
C LEU A 99 25.05 -3.17 22.13
N ILE A 100 25.26 -1.95 21.70
CA ILE A 100 25.96 -1.54 20.47
C ILE A 100 26.90 -0.39 20.82
N ASP A 101 28.11 -0.41 20.29
CA ASP A 101 29.00 0.74 20.35
C ASP A 101 28.67 1.72 19.22
N TRP A 102 27.98 2.80 19.56
CA TRP A 102 27.56 3.82 18.61
C TRP A 102 28.68 4.84 18.32
N LYS A 103 29.71 4.88 19.13
CA LYS A 103 30.82 5.83 18.97
C LYS A 103 31.91 5.28 18.09
N ASP A 104 32.35 4.07 18.38
CA ASP A 104 33.34 3.35 17.57
C ASP A 104 32.67 2.12 16.93
N ILE A 105 32.21 2.29 15.70
CA ILE A 105 31.49 1.25 14.96
C ILE A 105 32.35 0.00 14.74
N SER A 106 33.68 0.16 14.68
CA SER A 106 34.62 -0.94 14.47
C SER A 106 34.66 -1.94 15.63
N GLN A 107 34.25 -1.55 16.82
CA GLN A 107 34.15 -2.42 17.99
C GLN A 107 32.99 -3.42 17.93
N ASN A 108 32.03 -3.19 17.01
CA ASN A 108 30.88 -4.11 16.88
C ASN A 108 31.21 -5.30 15.97
N GLU A 109 30.65 -6.42 16.32
CA GLU A 109 30.74 -7.66 15.55
C GLU A 109 29.54 -7.76 14.61
N PHE A 110 29.77 -7.56 13.30
CA PHE A 110 28.77 -7.66 12.26
C PHE A 110 28.80 -9.05 11.67
N SER A 111 27.65 -9.71 11.64
CA SER A 111 27.55 -11.07 11.13
C SER A 111 26.31 -11.25 10.24
N VAL A 112 26.40 -12.19 9.31
CA VAL A 112 25.31 -12.60 8.42
C VAL A 112 25.14 -14.11 8.47
N ALA A 113 23.89 -14.57 8.53
CA ALA A 113 23.53 -15.99 8.46
C ALA A 113 22.50 -16.22 7.38
N GLU A 114 22.51 -17.43 6.80
CA GLU A 114 21.52 -17.85 5.81
C GLU A 114 20.63 -18.98 6.37
N GLU A 115 19.42 -19.12 5.79
CA GLU A 115 18.44 -20.17 6.11
C GLU A 115 18.22 -20.33 7.63
N VAL A 116 17.96 -19.22 8.31
CA VAL A 116 17.90 -19.19 9.77
C VAL A 116 16.60 -19.83 10.25
N SER A 117 16.65 -21.10 10.68
CA SER A 117 15.50 -21.81 11.24
C SER A 117 15.08 -21.20 12.57
N VAL A 118 13.88 -20.68 12.63
CA VAL A 118 13.29 -20.08 13.83
C VAL A 118 12.02 -20.82 14.20
N LYS A 119 11.93 -21.22 15.46
CA LYS A 119 10.79 -21.93 16.00
C LYS A 119 9.83 -20.95 16.68
N GLY A 120 8.68 -20.77 16.07
CA GLY A 120 7.54 -20.05 16.63
C GLY A 120 6.36 -20.98 16.85
N SER A 121 5.14 -20.52 16.65
CA SER A 121 3.96 -21.41 16.58
C SER A 121 4.11 -22.39 15.41
N ASN A 122 4.58 -21.90 14.27
CA ASN A 122 5.05 -22.69 13.15
C ASN A 122 6.49 -22.29 12.82
N MET A 123 7.31 -23.26 12.41
CA MET A 123 8.69 -23.00 12.04
C MET A 123 8.76 -22.24 10.71
N LYS A 124 9.61 -21.21 10.66
CA LYS A 124 9.92 -20.45 9.45
C LYS A 124 11.43 -20.26 9.33
N ARG A 125 11.88 -20.00 8.11
CA ARG A 125 13.29 -19.80 7.80
C ARG A 125 13.44 -18.53 6.97
N PRO A 126 13.76 -17.38 7.58
CA PRO A 126 14.25 -16.22 6.86
C PRO A 126 15.51 -16.55 6.04
N ASP A 127 15.55 -16.09 4.79
CA ASP A 127 16.64 -16.41 3.87
C ASP A 127 17.97 -15.86 4.38
N ILE A 128 18.00 -14.59 4.84
CA ILE A 128 19.19 -13.93 5.39
C ILE A 128 18.82 -13.12 6.63
N VAL A 129 19.63 -13.23 7.66
CA VAL A 129 19.53 -12.46 8.89
C VAL A 129 20.85 -11.75 9.19
N LEU A 130 20.76 -10.44 9.50
CA LEU A 130 21.89 -9.61 9.89
C LEU A 130 21.94 -9.47 11.42
N TYR A 131 23.07 -9.85 11.98
CA TYR A 131 23.34 -9.78 13.42
C TYR A 131 24.40 -8.73 13.73
N ILE A 132 24.20 -8.01 14.83
CA ILE A 132 25.21 -7.14 15.41
C ILE A 132 25.39 -7.55 16.88
N ASN A 133 26.60 -7.89 17.27
CA ASN A 133 26.94 -8.35 18.62
C ASN A 133 26.05 -9.54 19.07
N GLY A 134 25.66 -10.41 18.14
CA GLY A 134 24.76 -11.53 18.38
C GLY A 134 23.28 -11.18 18.43
N ILE A 135 22.87 -9.94 18.16
CA ILE A 135 21.47 -9.49 18.12
C ILE A 135 21.00 -9.42 16.66
N ALA A 136 19.93 -10.09 16.31
CA ALA A 136 19.29 -10.02 15.00
C ALA A 136 18.60 -8.65 14.83
N LEU A 137 19.08 -7.84 13.90
CA LEU A 137 18.58 -6.48 13.65
C LEU A 137 18.01 -6.28 12.24
N GLY A 138 18.35 -7.14 11.29
CA GLY A 138 17.85 -7.09 9.92
C GLY A 138 17.45 -8.45 9.38
N VAL A 139 16.37 -8.48 8.59
CA VAL A 139 15.92 -9.67 7.84
C VAL A 139 15.82 -9.29 6.38
N LEU A 140 16.31 -10.15 5.49
CA LEU A 140 16.22 -9.98 4.04
C LEU A 140 15.71 -11.28 3.41
N GLU A 141 14.53 -11.22 2.79
CA GLU A 141 13.95 -12.26 1.96
C GLU A 141 14.36 -12.06 0.50
N LEU A 142 14.82 -13.11 -0.12
CA LEU A 142 15.29 -13.08 -1.50
C LEU A 142 14.33 -13.82 -2.41
N LYS A 143 14.20 -13.32 -3.63
CA LYS A 143 13.42 -13.98 -4.68
C LYS A 143 14.24 -14.03 -5.96
N LYS A 144 14.03 -15.07 -6.76
CA LYS A 144 14.60 -15.16 -8.09
C LYS A 144 14.06 -14.02 -8.98
N SER A 145 14.83 -13.61 -9.98
CA SER A 145 14.52 -12.47 -10.85
C SER A 145 13.15 -12.52 -11.55
N SER A 146 12.61 -13.72 -11.73
CA SER A 146 11.30 -13.97 -12.34
C SER A 146 10.13 -13.91 -11.36
N VAL A 147 10.38 -13.78 -10.05
CA VAL A 147 9.36 -13.62 -9.01
C VAL A 147 9.43 -12.21 -8.50
N SER A 148 8.27 -11.56 -8.41
CA SER A 148 8.16 -10.20 -7.88
C SER A 148 8.70 -10.10 -6.45
N VAL A 149 9.41 -9.00 -6.16
CA VAL A 149 9.93 -8.71 -4.82
C VAL A 149 8.80 -8.58 -3.78
N GLU A 150 7.59 -8.21 -4.21
CA GLU A 150 6.39 -8.15 -3.39
C GLU A 150 6.07 -9.50 -2.75
N SER A 151 6.41 -10.61 -3.40
CA SER A 151 6.28 -11.96 -2.82
C SER A 151 7.17 -12.14 -1.58
N GLY A 152 8.40 -11.63 -1.59
CA GLY A 152 9.29 -11.63 -0.43
C GLY A 152 8.77 -10.71 0.68
N ILE A 153 8.19 -9.57 0.30
CA ILE A 153 7.55 -8.66 1.28
C ILE A 153 6.39 -9.35 1.99
N ARG A 154 5.52 -10.04 1.25
CA ARG A 154 4.39 -10.80 1.83
C ARG A 154 4.86 -11.92 2.73
N GLN A 155 5.91 -12.64 2.35
CA GLN A 155 6.53 -13.66 3.19
C GLN A 155 7.02 -13.06 4.52
N ASN A 156 7.68 -11.91 4.49
CA ASN A 156 8.07 -11.18 5.70
C ASN A 156 6.87 -10.75 6.56
N LEU A 157 5.79 -10.28 5.93
CA LEU A 157 4.56 -9.92 6.64
C LEU A 157 3.89 -11.13 7.28
N ASP A 158 3.86 -12.27 6.58
CA ASP A 158 3.34 -13.51 7.12
C ASP A 158 4.20 -14.00 8.29
N ASN A 159 5.52 -13.94 8.19
CA ASN A 159 6.44 -14.34 9.26
C ASN A 159 6.19 -13.53 10.57
N GLN A 160 5.66 -12.32 10.49
CA GLN A 160 5.32 -11.46 11.63
C GLN A 160 3.95 -11.77 12.27
N LYS A 161 3.14 -12.67 11.70
CA LYS A 161 1.86 -13.09 12.29
C LYS A 161 2.06 -13.97 13.52
N LYS A 162 1.05 -14.02 14.40
CA LYS A 162 1.07 -14.85 15.63
C LYS A 162 1.22 -16.35 15.36
N GLU A 163 0.72 -16.79 14.21
CA GLU A 163 0.78 -18.16 13.74
C GLU A 163 2.21 -18.60 13.34
N PHE A 164 3.15 -17.67 13.20
CA PHE A 164 4.50 -17.94 12.72
C PHE A 164 5.58 -17.52 13.73
N ILE A 165 6.55 -16.74 13.30
CA ILE A 165 7.75 -16.40 14.09
C ILE A 165 7.73 -14.94 14.60
N ARG A 166 6.55 -14.43 14.98
CA ARG A 166 6.36 -13.05 15.42
C ARG A 166 7.36 -12.56 16.45
N ASP A 167 7.70 -13.41 17.43
CA ASP A 167 8.63 -13.06 18.50
C ASP A 167 10.06 -12.82 18.02
N PHE A 168 10.46 -13.44 16.92
CA PHE A 168 11.76 -13.20 16.31
C PHE A 168 11.91 -11.74 15.85
N PHE A 169 10.81 -11.14 15.37
CA PHE A 169 10.79 -9.76 14.88
C PHE A 169 10.82 -8.70 15.99
N LYS A 170 10.72 -9.05 17.26
CA LYS A 170 10.79 -8.11 18.37
C LYS A 170 12.12 -7.36 18.47
N THR A 171 13.20 -7.92 17.94
CA THR A 171 14.52 -7.25 17.88
C THR A 171 14.80 -6.63 16.50
N ILE A 172 14.13 -7.08 15.45
CA ILE A 172 14.38 -6.66 14.07
C ILE A 172 14.07 -5.17 13.87
N GLN A 173 15.03 -4.45 13.34
CA GLN A 173 14.93 -3.02 13.10
C GLN A 173 14.62 -2.69 11.63
N LEU A 174 15.15 -3.50 10.70
CA LEU A 174 14.87 -3.39 9.26
C LEU A 174 14.37 -4.74 8.72
N VAL A 175 13.31 -4.68 7.93
CA VAL A 175 12.70 -5.80 7.21
C VAL A 175 12.82 -5.54 5.72
N MET A 176 13.49 -6.44 5.00
CA MET A 176 13.88 -6.21 3.62
C MET A 176 13.48 -7.37 2.73
N ALA A 177 13.26 -7.07 1.46
CA ALA A 177 13.08 -8.07 0.42
C ALA A 177 13.80 -7.62 -0.85
N GLY A 178 14.32 -8.57 -1.65
CA GLY A 178 15.06 -8.22 -2.84
C GLY A 178 15.09 -9.30 -3.91
N ASN A 179 15.31 -8.85 -5.15
CA ASN A 179 15.67 -9.69 -6.29
C ASN A 179 16.58 -8.90 -7.24
N GLU A 180 17.24 -9.60 -8.18
CA GLU A 180 18.16 -8.93 -9.12
C GLU A 180 17.48 -7.93 -10.07
N SER A 181 16.21 -8.17 -10.45
CA SER A 181 15.50 -7.36 -11.46
C SER A 181 14.87 -6.09 -10.88
N GLN A 182 14.43 -6.11 -9.63
CA GLN A 182 13.71 -5.01 -8.98
C GLN A 182 14.54 -4.34 -7.85
N GLY A 183 15.70 -4.92 -7.52
CA GLY A 183 16.60 -4.40 -6.48
C GLY A 183 16.12 -4.70 -5.06
N LEU A 184 16.54 -3.87 -4.11
CA LEU A 184 16.24 -4.00 -2.69
C LEU A 184 15.06 -3.11 -2.29
N LYS A 185 14.11 -3.69 -1.58
CA LYS A 185 13.04 -2.99 -0.87
C LYS A 185 13.25 -3.10 0.64
N TYR A 186 12.99 -2.02 1.37
CA TYR A 186 13.13 -2.01 2.83
C TYR A 186 11.93 -1.38 3.52
N GLY A 187 11.71 -1.79 4.73
CA GLY A 187 10.71 -1.29 5.63
C GLY A 187 11.07 -1.64 7.07
N VAL A 188 10.09 -1.56 7.93
CA VAL A 188 10.22 -1.94 9.35
C VAL A 188 9.13 -2.95 9.71
N ILE A 189 9.05 -3.36 10.97
CA ILE A 189 7.99 -4.28 11.41
C ILE A 189 6.61 -3.72 11.03
N GLU A 190 5.71 -4.64 10.60
CA GLU A 190 4.31 -4.36 10.26
C GLU A 190 4.10 -3.30 9.15
N THR A 191 5.17 -2.95 8.40
CA THR A 191 5.04 -2.07 7.22
C THR A 191 4.23 -2.76 6.14
N LYS A 192 3.08 -2.21 5.76
CA LYS A 192 2.24 -2.76 4.67
C LYS A 192 3.01 -2.76 3.35
N GLU A 193 2.73 -3.74 2.48
CA GLU A 193 3.43 -3.98 1.21
C GLU A 193 3.68 -2.70 0.38
N LYS A 194 2.64 -1.90 0.18
CA LYS A 194 2.70 -0.64 -0.60
C LYS A 194 3.60 0.46 -0.02
N TYR A 195 3.98 0.36 1.24
CA TYR A 195 4.84 1.34 1.91
C TYR A 195 6.30 0.90 2.04
N TYR A 196 6.65 -0.27 1.46
CA TYR A 196 8.05 -0.63 1.34
C TYR A 196 8.79 0.33 0.41
N LEU A 197 9.97 0.73 0.81
CA LEU A 197 10.77 1.78 0.20
C LEU A 197 11.90 1.19 -0.64
N SER A 198 12.30 1.91 -1.69
CA SER A 198 13.53 1.62 -2.43
C SER A 198 14.63 2.56 -1.97
N TRP A 199 15.84 2.04 -1.84
CA TRP A 199 17.02 2.89 -1.68
C TRP A 199 17.48 3.39 -3.04
N LYS A 200 17.84 4.65 -3.12
CA LYS A 200 18.31 5.29 -4.34
C LYS A 200 19.42 6.27 -4.00
N GLU A 201 20.52 6.16 -4.67
CA GLU A 201 21.69 7.00 -4.46
C GLU A 201 22.26 7.41 -5.82
N GLU A 202 22.76 8.63 -5.95
CA GLU A 202 23.35 9.14 -7.17
C GLU A 202 24.61 8.34 -7.55
N GLY A 203 24.72 7.96 -8.83
CA GLY A 203 25.82 7.14 -9.32
C GLY A 203 25.74 5.63 -9.03
N VAL A 204 24.73 5.17 -8.28
CA VAL A 204 24.52 3.76 -7.95
C VAL A 204 23.46 3.17 -8.89
N GLN A 205 23.75 2.02 -9.49
CA GLN A 205 22.77 1.30 -10.31
C GLN A 205 21.67 0.70 -9.42
N LYS A 206 20.47 0.54 -9.97
CA LYS A 206 19.33 -0.04 -9.26
C LYS A 206 19.39 -1.58 -9.17
N ASN A 207 20.58 -2.17 -9.07
CA ASN A 207 20.69 -3.61 -8.85
C ASN A 207 20.71 -3.96 -7.35
N LEU A 208 20.41 -5.21 -7.05
CA LEU A 208 20.34 -5.70 -5.67
C LEU A 208 21.67 -5.54 -4.93
N PHE A 209 22.78 -5.93 -5.54
CA PHE A 209 24.08 -6.03 -4.89
C PHE A 209 24.66 -4.65 -4.56
N GLU A 210 24.70 -3.74 -5.54
CA GLU A 210 25.15 -2.37 -5.30
C GLU A 210 24.27 -1.65 -4.27
N THR A 211 22.96 -1.91 -4.28
CA THR A 211 22.07 -1.34 -3.28
C THR A 211 22.39 -1.87 -1.88
N ILE A 212 22.68 -3.16 -1.73
CA ILE A 212 23.12 -3.75 -0.46
C ILE A 212 24.44 -3.11 -0.01
N GLU A 213 25.43 -3.02 -0.89
CA GLU A 213 26.73 -2.40 -0.57
C GLU A 213 26.60 -0.95 -0.09
N CYS A 214 25.72 -0.18 -0.73
CA CYS A 214 25.51 1.21 -0.36
C CYS A 214 24.69 1.38 0.90
N PHE A 215 23.55 0.69 1.00
CA PHE A 215 22.59 0.89 2.08
C PHE A 215 23.01 0.18 3.37
N LEU A 216 23.54 -1.06 3.26
CA LEU A 216 23.85 -1.93 4.41
C LEU A 216 25.33 -1.94 4.78
N LYS A 217 26.13 -0.98 4.28
CA LYS A 217 27.48 -0.79 4.83
C LYS A 217 27.40 -0.48 6.34
N LYS A 218 28.35 -1.01 7.11
CA LYS A 218 28.32 -1.05 8.58
C LYS A 218 27.93 0.28 9.22
N GLU A 219 28.58 1.37 8.76
CA GLU A 219 28.38 2.72 9.29
C GLU A 219 26.97 3.22 9.01
N ARG A 220 26.48 3.06 7.77
CA ARG A 220 25.15 3.51 7.37
C ARG A 220 24.05 2.67 7.99
N PHE A 221 24.24 1.35 8.09
CA PHE A 221 23.27 0.45 8.71
C PHE A 221 23.04 0.82 10.18
N LEU A 222 24.10 1.04 10.93
CA LEU A 222 23.99 1.51 12.32
C LEU A 222 23.44 2.93 12.43
N GLU A 223 23.93 3.87 11.61
CA GLU A 223 23.40 5.24 11.59
C GLU A 223 21.90 5.26 11.27
N PHE A 224 21.47 4.44 10.30
CA PHE A 224 20.07 4.37 9.91
C PHE A 224 19.18 3.84 11.04
N ILE A 225 19.62 2.78 11.73
CA ILE A 225 18.93 2.27 12.92
C ILE A 225 18.88 3.32 14.02
N HIS A 226 19.97 4.01 14.26
CA HIS A 226 20.12 4.93 15.37
C HIS A 226 19.34 6.24 15.19
N ASP A 227 19.40 6.86 14.01
CA ASP A 227 18.93 8.23 13.78
C ASP A 227 17.71 8.32 12.89
N PHE A 228 17.36 7.27 12.10
CA PHE A 228 16.34 7.34 11.05
C PHE A 228 15.14 6.41 11.25
N LEU A 229 14.97 5.88 12.46
CA LEU A 229 13.78 5.14 12.89
C LEU A 229 12.99 5.91 13.94
N ILE A 230 11.67 5.86 13.86
CA ILE A 230 10.77 6.46 14.85
C ILE A 230 9.55 5.56 15.09
N PHE A 231 8.96 5.72 16.26
CA PHE A 231 7.70 5.08 16.66
C PHE A 231 6.64 6.18 16.81
N ASP A 232 5.63 6.15 15.95
CA ASP A 232 4.59 7.17 15.87
C ASP A 232 3.21 6.54 15.93
N LYS A 233 2.46 6.78 17.02
CA LYS A 233 1.07 6.37 17.21
C LYS A 233 0.79 4.90 16.84
N GLY A 234 1.59 3.97 17.37
CA GLY A 234 1.42 2.54 17.12
C GLY A 234 2.02 2.04 15.80
N GLN A 235 2.71 2.89 15.06
CA GLN A 235 3.41 2.53 13.83
C GLN A 235 4.90 2.86 13.92
N LYS A 236 5.74 1.90 13.58
CA LYS A 236 7.16 2.15 13.38
C LYS A 236 7.36 2.68 11.96
N LYS A 237 8.21 3.71 11.81
CA LYS A 237 8.51 4.34 10.53
C LYS A 237 10.02 4.48 10.35
N CYS A 238 10.47 4.41 9.09
CA CYS A 238 11.86 4.67 8.72
C CYS A 238 11.93 5.77 7.66
N ALA A 239 13.09 6.42 7.58
CA ALA A 239 13.32 7.47 6.61
C ALA A 239 13.37 6.92 5.18
N ARG A 240 12.89 7.71 4.23
CA ARG A 240 13.10 7.51 2.80
C ARG A 240 14.48 8.03 2.41
N PHE A 241 15.06 7.53 1.33
CA PHE A 241 16.39 7.93 0.86
C PHE A 241 16.55 9.46 0.71
N HIS A 242 15.56 10.15 0.10
CA HIS A 242 15.62 11.61 -0.06
C HIS A 242 15.57 12.36 1.27
N GLN A 243 14.87 11.83 2.28
CA GLN A 243 14.87 12.40 3.64
C GLN A 243 16.24 12.19 4.31
N TYR A 244 16.81 10.99 4.18
CA TYR A 244 18.15 10.69 4.68
C TYR A 244 19.20 11.66 4.09
N PHE A 245 19.26 11.78 2.76
CA PHE A 245 20.24 12.66 2.12
C PHE A 245 20.00 14.14 2.40
N ALA A 246 18.74 14.58 2.45
CA ALA A 246 18.42 15.95 2.86
C ALA A 246 18.94 16.26 4.26
N ILE A 247 18.74 15.35 5.22
CA ILE A 247 19.23 15.53 6.58
C ILE A 247 20.75 15.52 6.61
N LYS A 248 21.42 14.60 5.92
CA LYS A 248 22.88 14.55 5.85
C LYS A 248 23.46 15.86 5.29
N LYS A 249 22.95 16.36 4.18
CA LYS A 249 23.37 17.65 3.61
C LYS A 249 23.06 18.81 4.58
N THR A 250 21.90 18.80 5.24
CA THR A 250 21.54 19.82 6.22
C THR A 250 22.53 19.84 7.41
N GLN A 251 22.97 18.67 7.86
CA GLN A 251 23.98 18.55 8.91
C GLN A 251 25.29 19.24 8.52
N GLU A 252 25.70 19.15 7.24
CA GLU A 252 26.90 19.82 6.72
C GLU A 252 26.70 21.34 6.67
N PHE A 253 25.55 21.83 6.21
CA PHE A 253 25.24 23.25 6.21
C PHE A 253 25.24 23.84 7.63
N ILE A 254 24.59 23.17 8.57
CA ILE A 254 24.57 23.63 9.98
C ILE A 254 25.97 23.66 10.60
N LYS A 255 26.82 22.67 10.30
CA LYS A 255 28.22 22.66 10.75
C LYS A 255 29.01 23.87 10.22
N ARG A 256 28.66 24.36 9.03
CA ARG A 256 29.24 25.58 8.43
C ARG A 256 28.55 26.87 8.89
N LYS A 257 27.53 26.75 9.74
CA LYS A 257 26.64 27.85 10.16
C LYS A 257 25.89 28.50 8.99
N GLU A 258 25.57 27.73 7.98
CA GLU A 258 24.84 28.15 6.80
C GLU A 258 23.39 27.68 6.86
N GLY A 259 22.47 28.54 6.42
CA GLY A 259 21.08 28.19 6.15
C GLY A 259 20.89 27.66 4.73
N GLY A 260 19.67 27.24 4.42
CA GLY A 260 19.34 26.80 3.06
C GLY A 260 17.90 26.32 2.91
N ILE A 261 17.59 25.84 1.71
CA ILE A 261 16.24 25.45 1.29
C ILE A 261 16.20 23.95 1.01
N ILE A 262 15.28 23.24 1.64
CA ILE A 262 14.90 21.86 1.33
C ILE A 262 13.60 21.93 0.53
N TRP A 263 13.71 21.68 -0.76
CA TRP A 263 12.52 21.59 -1.62
C TRP A 263 12.17 20.13 -1.86
N HIS A 264 11.17 19.66 -1.13
CA HIS A 264 10.59 18.32 -1.28
C HIS A 264 9.13 18.44 -1.65
N THR A 265 8.72 17.83 -2.75
CA THR A 265 7.33 17.91 -3.22
C THR A 265 6.33 17.54 -2.12
N GLN A 266 5.13 18.03 -2.26
CA GLN A 266 4.07 17.78 -1.29
C GLN A 266 3.77 16.28 -1.18
N GLY A 267 3.65 15.77 0.04
CA GLY A 267 3.47 14.32 0.27
C GLY A 267 4.74 13.51 0.46
N SER A 268 5.91 14.10 0.26
CA SER A 268 7.19 13.41 0.43
C SER A 268 7.60 13.16 1.89
N GLY A 269 6.88 13.74 2.88
CA GLY A 269 7.14 13.53 4.31
C GLY A 269 7.99 14.63 4.97
N LYS A 270 7.87 15.89 4.55
CA LYS A 270 8.61 17.05 5.12
C LYS A 270 8.55 17.13 6.64
N SER A 271 7.38 16.94 7.25
CA SER A 271 7.21 17.01 8.70
C SER A 271 8.07 15.97 9.43
N LEU A 272 8.17 14.74 8.89
CA LEU A 272 9.06 13.71 9.43
C LEU A 272 10.54 14.07 9.25
N THR A 273 10.89 14.72 8.14
CA THR A 273 12.26 15.24 7.93
C THR A 273 12.63 16.26 9.00
N MET A 274 11.71 17.17 9.35
CA MET A 274 11.91 18.12 10.45
C MET A 274 12.11 17.40 11.79
N VAL A 275 11.34 16.35 12.06
CA VAL A 275 11.46 15.54 13.28
C VAL A 275 12.84 14.90 13.39
N TRP A 276 13.31 14.20 12.36
CA TRP A 276 14.63 13.58 12.38
C TRP A 276 15.76 14.62 12.50
N LEU A 277 15.63 15.76 11.82
CA LEU A 277 16.58 16.86 11.94
C LEU A 277 16.58 17.43 13.36
N THR A 278 15.42 17.64 13.98
CA THR A 278 15.26 18.10 15.37
C THR A 278 15.94 17.13 16.35
N ARG A 279 15.72 15.83 16.21
CA ARG A 279 16.37 14.81 17.06
C ARG A 279 17.88 14.81 16.89
N TRP A 280 18.37 14.96 15.67
CA TRP A 280 19.82 15.07 15.43
C TRP A 280 20.41 16.33 16.04
N LEU A 281 19.75 17.51 15.89
CA LEU A 281 20.18 18.78 16.49
C LEU A 281 20.30 18.65 18.00
N ARG A 282 19.26 18.13 18.65
CA ARG A 282 19.22 17.92 20.10
C ARG A 282 20.39 17.09 20.62
N LYS A 283 20.79 16.08 19.84
CA LYS A 283 21.83 15.14 20.24
C LYS A 283 23.25 15.64 20.01
N ASN A 284 23.45 16.38 18.91
CA ASN A 284 24.79 16.73 18.44
C ASN A 284 25.21 18.18 18.75
N ILE A 285 24.26 19.06 19.03
CA ILE A 285 24.54 20.47 19.34
C ILE A 285 24.12 20.74 20.78
N LYS A 286 25.12 20.99 21.63
CA LYS A 286 24.86 21.35 23.04
C LYS A 286 24.07 22.65 23.10
N GLN A 287 22.94 22.62 23.83
CA GLN A 287 22.03 23.76 24.02
C GLN A 287 21.38 24.30 22.72
N ALA A 288 21.34 23.49 21.64
CA ALA A 288 20.58 23.86 20.43
C ALA A 288 19.12 24.12 20.78
N ARG A 289 18.58 25.21 20.23
CA ARG A 289 17.19 25.59 20.34
C ARG A 289 16.59 25.61 18.98
N ILE A 290 15.42 25.07 18.90
CA ILE A 290 14.75 24.88 17.64
C ILE A 290 13.43 25.62 17.66
N LEU A 291 13.26 26.49 16.66
CA LEU A 291 12.01 27.19 16.42
C LEU A 291 11.40 26.67 15.12
N ILE A 292 10.19 26.13 15.19
CA ILE A 292 9.43 25.73 14.02
C ILE A 292 8.39 26.81 13.72
N VAL A 293 8.49 27.39 12.51
CA VAL A 293 7.60 28.45 12.05
C VAL A 293 6.71 27.92 10.95
N THR A 294 5.39 28.08 11.15
CA THR A 294 4.36 27.65 10.20
C THR A 294 3.47 28.83 9.77
N ASP A 295 2.87 28.71 8.59
CA ASP A 295 1.97 29.76 8.07
C ASP A 295 0.56 29.67 8.64
N ARG A 296 0.06 28.44 8.89
CA ARG A 296 -1.34 28.19 9.27
C ARG A 296 -1.48 27.32 10.51
N ARG A 297 -2.58 27.53 11.26
CA ARG A 297 -2.91 26.77 12.46
C ARG A 297 -3.06 25.28 12.20
N GLU A 298 -3.61 24.90 11.04
CA GLU A 298 -3.79 23.50 10.65
C GLU A 298 -2.45 22.79 10.44
N LEU A 299 -1.49 23.44 9.77
CA LEU A 299 -0.13 22.93 9.59
C LEU A 299 0.61 22.81 10.92
N ASP A 300 0.48 23.83 11.77
CA ASP A 300 1.06 23.86 13.11
C ASP A 300 0.51 22.72 13.97
N ALA A 301 -0.79 22.49 13.98
CA ALA A 301 -1.41 21.37 14.70
C ALA A 301 -0.99 20.00 14.15
N GLN A 302 -0.83 19.88 12.83
CA GLN A 302 -0.34 18.65 12.19
C GLN A 302 1.11 18.35 12.59
N ILE A 303 2.00 19.34 12.55
CA ILE A 303 3.39 19.20 12.96
C ILE A 303 3.46 18.84 14.44
N GLN A 304 2.72 19.54 15.31
CA GLN A 304 2.63 19.21 16.72
C GLN A 304 2.18 17.75 16.94
N GLY A 305 1.15 17.31 16.20
CA GLY A 305 0.66 15.93 16.28
C GLY A 305 1.73 14.88 15.94
N VAL A 306 2.62 15.18 14.98
CA VAL A 306 3.75 14.30 14.62
C VAL A 306 4.80 14.29 15.74
N PHE A 307 5.16 15.45 16.31
CA PHE A 307 6.13 15.52 17.41
C PHE A 307 5.62 14.83 18.67
N LEU A 308 4.38 15.06 19.06
CA LEU A 308 3.75 14.36 20.19
C LEU A 308 3.66 12.85 19.97
N GLY A 309 3.39 12.42 18.72
CA GLY A 309 3.30 11.00 18.37
C GLY A 309 4.60 10.23 18.64
N ILE A 310 5.74 10.90 18.57
CA ILE A 310 7.07 10.33 18.82
C ILE A 310 7.60 10.63 20.23
N GLY A 311 6.80 11.24 21.11
CA GLY A 311 7.17 11.57 22.48
C GLY A 311 8.08 12.81 22.61
N GLU A 312 8.12 13.67 21.59
CA GLU A 312 8.80 14.98 21.66
C GLU A 312 7.77 16.07 21.99
N ASP A 313 8.02 16.81 23.04
CA ASP A 313 7.12 17.90 23.46
C ASP A 313 7.48 19.19 22.71
N LEU A 314 6.51 19.70 21.95
CA LEU A 314 6.60 20.93 21.18
C LEU A 314 5.82 22.02 21.91
N TYR A 315 6.55 22.97 22.53
CA TYR A 315 5.93 24.14 23.14
C TYR A 315 5.33 25.05 22.05
N ARG A 316 4.04 25.32 22.12
CA ARG A 316 3.36 26.25 21.19
C ARG A 316 3.23 27.61 21.85
N ALA A 317 3.89 28.60 21.28
CA ALA A 317 3.69 29.98 21.71
C ALA A 317 2.25 30.43 21.37
N ASP A 318 1.48 30.84 22.38
CA ASP A 318 0.07 31.25 22.21
C ASP A 318 -0.07 32.67 21.65
N SER A 319 0.80 33.56 22.07
CA SER A 319 0.80 34.98 21.68
C SER A 319 2.17 35.45 21.29
N LYS A 320 2.27 36.64 20.66
CA LYS A 320 3.54 37.31 20.38
C LYS A 320 4.36 37.55 21.66
N LYS A 321 3.71 37.99 22.74
CA LYS A 321 4.38 38.24 24.01
C LYS A 321 4.95 36.95 24.61
N ASP A 322 4.21 35.88 24.51
CA ASP A 322 4.63 34.56 24.97
C ASP A 322 5.81 34.06 24.15
N LEU A 323 5.75 34.16 22.82
CA LEU A 323 6.88 33.82 21.92
C LEU A 323 8.17 34.55 22.32
N LEU A 324 8.07 35.85 22.53
CA LEU A 324 9.22 36.66 22.95
C LEU A 324 9.78 36.24 24.30
N SER A 325 8.90 35.99 25.29
CA SER A 325 9.30 35.50 26.59
C SER A 325 10.12 34.20 26.47
N VAL A 326 9.61 33.25 25.71
CA VAL A 326 10.27 31.96 25.51
C VAL A 326 11.61 32.09 24.75
N LEU A 327 11.69 32.96 23.75
CA LEU A 327 12.92 33.20 23.01
C LEU A 327 14.02 33.84 23.90
N PHE A 328 13.64 34.72 24.86
CA PHE A 328 14.57 35.38 25.75
C PHE A 328 14.94 34.55 26.98
N GLU A 329 13.95 33.87 27.60
CA GLU A 329 14.10 33.26 28.94
C GLU A 329 14.82 31.91 28.98
N ASN A 330 15.08 31.25 27.93
CA ASN A 330 15.80 29.98 27.90
C ASN A 330 15.06 28.74 28.45
N LYS A 331 13.74 28.73 28.52
CA LYS A 331 13.02 27.63 29.17
C LYS A 331 12.80 26.43 28.28
N GLU A 332 12.51 26.67 26.98
CA GLU A 332 12.08 25.62 26.08
C GLU A 332 13.11 25.32 25.01
N PHE A 333 13.30 24.05 24.73
CA PHE A 333 14.21 23.57 23.69
C PHE A 333 13.59 23.60 22.29
N LEU A 334 12.33 23.22 22.17
CA LEU A 334 11.59 23.07 20.92
C LEU A 334 10.33 23.93 20.98
N VAL A 335 10.27 24.94 20.11
CA VAL A 335 9.20 25.95 20.13
C VAL A 335 8.50 25.96 18.76
N GLY A 336 7.16 25.94 18.76
CA GLY A 336 6.30 26.13 17.59
C GLY A 336 5.68 27.52 17.60
N SER A 337 5.67 28.18 16.43
CA SER A 337 5.02 29.48 16.29
C SER A 337 4.43 29.68 14.89
N LEU A 338 3.37 30.45 14.84
CA LEU A 338 2.80 30.92 13.58
C LEU A 338 3.57 32.15 13.09
N VAL A 339 3.79 32.25 11.77
CA VAL A 339 4.57 33.32 11.16
C VAL A 339 4.04 34.72 11.43
N HIS A 340 2.72 34.91 11.53
CA HIS A 340 2.09 36.22 11.77
C HIS A 340 2.38 36.78 13.17
N LYS A 341 2.97 36.00 14.09
CA LYS A 341 3.42 36.47 15.40
C LYS A 341 4.71 37.29 15.34
N PHE A 342 5.32 37.40 14.14
CA PHE A 342 6.48 38.22 13.87
C PHE A 342 6.13 39.55 13.17
N ASP A 343 4.92 40.11 13.35
CA ASP A 343 4.44 41.30 12.66
C ASP A 343 5.27 42.55 12.96
N ASP A 344 5.30 43.47 11.96
CA ASP A 344 6.20 44.62 11.86
C ASP A 344 5.92 45.76 12.86
N ASN A 345 4.69 45.88 13.38
CA ASN A 345 4.24 47.07 14.07
C ASN A 345 4.95 47.35 15.42
N ASP A 346 5.62 46.35 16.03
CA ASP A 346 6.33 46.50 17.28
C ASP A 346 7.84 46.22 17.14
N LEU A 347 8.34 46.05 15.92
CA LEU A 347 9.74 45.68 15.68
C LEU A 347 10.75 46.74 16.01
N GLU A 348 10.37 48.03 16.03
CA GLU A 348 11.32 49.09 16.42
C GLU A 348 11.75 48.97 17.87
N ASP A 349 10.87 48.50 18.76
CA ASP A 349 11.25 48.25 20.13
C ASP A 349 12.02 46.91 20.31
N LEU A 350 11.77 45.92 19.47
CA LEU A 350 12.44 44.63 19.49
C LEU A 350 13.84 44.65 18.83
N LYS A 351 14.06 45.54 17.87
CA LYS A 351 15.41 45.81 17.30
C LYS A 351 16.42 46.27 18.32
N LYS A 352 15.98 46.81 19.44
CA LYS A 352 16.83 47.30 20.52
C LYS A 352 17.39 46.17 21.38
N GLN A 353 16.81 44.97 21.35
CA GLN A 353 17.28 43.81 22.12
C GLN A 353 17.22 42.51 21.30
N PRO A 354 18.20 42.26 20.40
CA PRO A 354 18.24 41.01 19.62
C PRO A 354 18.55 39.81 20.53
N VAL A 355 17.97 38.66 20.23
CA VAL A 355 18.29 37.38 20.87
C VAL A 355 19.57 36.84 20.28
N LEU A 356 20.67 36.99 21.01
CA LEU A 356 22.04 36.65 20.54
C LEU A 356 22.34 35.14 20.60
N LYS A 357 21.40 34.30 21.05
CA LYS A 357 21.59 32.87 21.19
C LYS A 357 21.52 32.17 19.83
N GLU A 358 22.20 31.03 19.72
CA GLU A 358 22.16 30.19 18.52
C GLU A 358 20.84 29.43 18.45
N TRP A 359 19.97 29.84 17.53
CA TRP A 359 18.72 29.18 17.19
C TRP A 359 18.84 28.51 15.83
N VAL A 360 18.20 27.34 15.68
CA VAL A 360 17.92 26.76 14.37
C VAL A 360 16.43 26.95 14.08
N VAL A 361 16.12 27.70 13.04
CA VAL A 361 14.75 28.04 12.67
C VAL A 361 14.33 27.20 11.47
N LEU A 362 13.36 26.32 11.68
CA LEU A 362 12.77 25.50 10.62
C LEU A 362 11.50 26.19 10.13
N VAL A 363 11.50 26.67 8.87
CA VAL A 363 10.37 27.41 8.30
C VAL A 363 9.63 26.54 7.32
N ASP A 364 8.38 26.17 7.60
CA ASP A 364 7.54 25.40 6.68
C ASP A 364 6.80 26.31 5.72
N GLU A 365 6.61 25.84 4.47
CA GLU A 365 6.00 26.55 3.35
C GLU A 365 6.59 27.98 3.17
N CYS A 366 7.91 28.04 3.09
CA CYS A 366 8.70 29.30 3.12
C CYS A 366 8.30 30.32 2.04
N HIS A 367 7.69 29.88 0.93
CA HIS A 367 7.18 30.75 -0.12
C HIS A 367 6.04 31.68 0.33
N ARG A 368 5.28 31.29 1.36
CA ARG A 368 4.17 32.10 1.92
C ARG A 368 4.67 33.12 2.94
N THR A 369 5.80 32.90 3.57
CA THR A 369 6.41 33.83 4.52
C THR A 369 7.06 35.02 3.84
N GLN A 370 6.97 35.07 2.50
CA GLN A 370 7.67 36.02 1.63
C GLN A 370 7.09 37.44 1.56
N SER A 371 6.14 37.82 2.37
CA SER A 371 6.13 39.26 2.66
C SER A 371 7.50 39.58 3.26
N GLY A 372 8.40 40.14 2.49
CA GLY A 372 9.82 40.34 2.85
C GLY A 372 10.04 41.11 4.18
N LYS A 373 8.96 41.62 4.73
CA LYS A 373 8.83 42.23 6.04
C LYS A 373 8.89 41.22 7.18
N LEU A 374 8.09 40.16 7.18
CA LEU A 374 8.04 39.16 8.28
C LEU A 374 9.36 38.42 8.42
N HIS A 375 10.01 38.10 7.28
CA HIS A 375 11.30 37.44 7.33
C HIS A 375 12.43 38.38 7.83
N LYS A 376 12.44 39.63 7.37
CA LYS A 376 13.35 40.65 7.91
C LYS A 376 13.15 40.81 9.42
N ALA A 377 11.92 40.73 9.88
CA ALA A 377 11.57 40.76 11.27
C ALA A 377 12.19 39.59 12.06
N MET A 378 12.04 38.35 11.55
CA MET A 378 12.65 37.16 12.17
C MET A 378 14.18 37.27 12.21
N LYS A 379 14.82 37.67 11.11
CA LYS A 379 16.28 37.88 11.06
C LYS A 379 16.76 38.98 12.00
N SER A 380 16.01 40.08 12.12
CA SER A 380 16.37 41.16 13.05
C SER A 380 16.24 40.71 14.51
N LEU A 381 15.25 39.87 14.84
CA LEU A 381 15.07 39.33 16.19
C LEU A 381 16.10 38.25 16.52
N LEU A 382 16.45 37.40 15.53
CA LEU A 382 17.31 36.23 15.67
C LEU A 382 18.53 36.33 14.72
N PRO A 383 19.44 37.31 14.89
CA PRO A 383 20.51 37.59 13.93
C PRO A 383 21.52 36.44 13.78
N ASN A 384 21.72 35.64 14.80
CA ASN A 384 22.67 34.51 14.84
C ASN A 384 21.98 33.17 14.53
N ALA A 385 20.70 33.17 14.15
CA ALA A 385 19.97 31.92 13.85
C ALA A 385 20.33 31.35 12.47
N ILE A 386 20.34 30.02 12.39
CA ILE A 386 20.46 29.29 11.14
C ILE A 386 19.04 28.98 10.65
N PHE A 387 18.69 29.47 9.47
CA PHE A 387 17.36 29.29 8.89
C PHE A 387 17.35 28.14 7.87
N ILE A 388 16.57 27.11 8.13
CA ILE A 388 16.34 25.98 7.21
C ILE A 388 14.90 26.06 6.72
N ALA A 389 14.73 26.40 5.45
CA ALA A 389 13.44 26.56 4.82
C ALA A 389 12.96 25.23 4.18
N PHE A 390 11.69 24.92 4.34
CA PHE A 390 11.03 23.78 3.70
C PHE A 390 9.95 24.29 2.73
N SER A 391 9.93 23.73 1.53
CA SER A 391 8.88 24.01 0.55
C SER A 391 8.34 22.72 -0.07
N GLY A 392 7.03 22.67 -0.23
CA GLY A 392 6.34 21.56 -0.93
C GLY A 392 6.10 21.84 -2.40
N THR A 393 6.20 23.11 -2.78
CA THR A 393 5.97 23.60 -4.13
C THR A 393 7.24 24.19 -4.72
N PRO A 394 7.41 24.18 -6.04
CA PRO A 394 8.47 24.92 -6.69
C PRO A 394 8.40 26.41 -6.30
N LEU A 395 9.51 27.07 -6.24
CA LEU A 395 9.54 28.52 -6.06
C LEU A 395 9.30 29.23 -7.40
N LEU A 396 8.52 30.31 -7.39
CA LEU A 396 8.31 31.13 -8.57
C LEU A 396 9.61 31.75 -9.06
N LYS A 397 9.76 32.00 -10.34
CA LYS A 397 10.98 32.61 -10.94
C LYS A 397 11.43 33.86 -10.18
N GLN A 398 10.49 34.73 -9.82
CA GLN A 398 10.78 35.95 -9.04
C GLN A 398 11.17 35.62 -7.58
N ASP A 399 10.53 34.63 -7.00
CA ASP A 399 10.73 34.24 -5.60
C ASP A 399 12.01 33.41 -5.38
N LYS A 400 12.51 32.74 -6.41
CA LYS A 400 13.76 31.96 -6.31
C LYS A 400 14.91 32.82 -5.84
N LYS A 401 15.13 33.93 -6.50
CA LYS A 401 16.22 34.85 -6.15
C LYS A 401 16.05 35.41 -4.74
N THR A 402 14.85 35.88 -4.41
CA THR A 402 14.53 36.41 -3.09
C THR A 402 14.66 35.36 -2.00
N SER A 403 14.20 34.13 -2.24
CA SER A 403 14.30 33.03 -1.27
C SER A 403 15.74 32.60 -1.04
N GLN A 404 16.56 32.57 -2.09
CA GLN A 404 17.98 32.26 -1.95
C GLN A 404 18.75 33.37 -1.21
N GLU A 405 18.43 34.63 -1.44
CA GLU A 405 19.00 35.77 -0.70
C GLU A 405 18.62 35.70 0.80
N VAL A 406 17.44 35.16 1.08
CA VAL A 406 16.87 35.09 2.41
C VAL A 406 17.35 33.86 3.18
N PHE A 407 17.23 32.67 2.60
CA PHE A 407 17.48 31.40 3.29
C PHE A 407 18.81 30.75 2.91
N GLY A 408 19.40 31.15 1.79
CA GLY A 408 20.59 30.51 1.23
C GLY A 408 20.28 29.55 0.07
N ASN A 409 21.28 28.79 -0.33
CA ASN A 409 21.19 27.85 -1.46
C ASN A 409 20.27 26.65 -1.17
N TYR A 410 19.90 25.94 -2.23
CA TYR A 410 19.22 24.67 -2.07
C TYR A 410 20.15 23.64 -1.39
N ILE A 411 19.70 23.09 -0.28
CA ILE A 411 20.35 21.97 0.42
C ILE A 411 20.03 20.67 -0.32
N HIS A 412 18.75 20.47 -0.63
CA HIS A 412 18.29 19.25 -1.30
C HIS A 412 16.99 19.52 -2.07
N CYS A 413 16.89 18.93 -3.26
CA CYS A 413 15.69 18.96 -4.09
C CYS A 413 15.15 17.56 -4.30
N TYR A 414 13.84 17.40 -4.22
CA TYR A 414 13.11 16.18 -4.55
C TYR A 414 11.81 16.57 -5.24
N LYS A 415 11.86 16.55 -6.58
CA LYS A 415 10.80 17.10 -7.44
C LYS A 415 9.61 16.13 -7.57
N PHE A 416 8.51 16.63 -8.11
CA PHE A 416 7.28 15.88 -8.28
C PHE A 416 7.45 14.63 -9.18
N ASN A 417 8.10 14.78 -10.33
CA ASN A 417 8.37 13.68 -11.26
C ASN A 417 9.21 12.55 -10.63
N GLU A 418 10.19 12.90 -9.77
CA GLU A 418 10.98 11.92 -9.01
C GLU A 418 10.09 11.17 -8.02
N ALA A 419 9.26 11.91 -7.28
CA ALA A 419 8.35 11.33 -6.28
C ALA A 419 7.30 10.39 -6.90
N VAL A 420 6.80 10.70 -8.09
CA VAL A 420 5.91 9.81 -8.87
C VAL A 420 6.67 8.57 -9.34
N SER A 421 7.87 8.75 -9.92
CA SER A 421 8.74 7.64 -10.35
C SER A 421 9.07 6.68 -9.21
N ASP A 422 9.28 7.22 -8.01
CA ASP A 422 9.61 6.45 -6.80
C ASP A 422 8.37 5.92 -6.05
N ARG A 423 7.17 6.17 -6.58
CA ARG A 423 5.87 5.80 -5.97
C ARG A 423 5.70 6.36 -4.54
N VAL A 424 6.26 7.52 -4.30
CA VAL A 424 6.09 8.28 -3.03
C VAL A 424 4.78 9.05 -3.04
N VAL A 425 4.40 9.54 -4.21
CA VAL A 425 3.09 10.13 -4.51
C VAL A 425 2.55 9.51 -5.79
N LEU A 426 1.24 9.62 -5.98
CA LEU A 426 0.57 9.17 -7.20
C LEU A 426 0.69 10.21 -8.30
N ASP A 427 0.58 9.74 -9.52
CA ASP A 427 0.46 10.57 -10.70
C ASP A 427 -0.87 11.32 -10.73
N LEU A 428 -0.93 12.42 -11.48
CA LEU A 428 -2.12 13.25 -11.64
C LEU A 428 -2.66 13.15 -13.07
N ASN A 429 -3.93 12.81 -13.19
CA ASN A 429 -4.68 12.86 -14.43
C ASN A 429 -5.51 14.13 -14.48
N TYR A 430 -5.49 14.80 -15.61
CA TYR A 430 -6.25 16.04 -15.84
C TYR A 430 -7.32 15.83 -16.91
N GLU A 431 -8.50 16.39 -16.67
CA GLU A 431 -9.63 16.36 -17.57
C GLU A 431 -10.33 17.72 -17.55
N ALA A 432 -10.29 18.48 -18.67
CA ALA A 432 -11.04 19.71 -18.83
C ALA A 432 -12.47 19.39 -19.30
N ARG A 433 -13.47 19.96 -18.65
CA ARG A 433 -14.89 19.79 -19.01
C ARG A 433 -15.53 21.13 -19.27
N SER A 434 -16.08 21.34 -20.47
CA SER A 434 -16.91 22.50 -20.80
C SER A 434 -18.38 22.15 -20.62
N VAL A 435 -18.96 22.55 -19.51
CA VAL A 435 -20.36 22.31 -19.20
C VAL A 435 -21.29 23.17 -20.04
N ASP A 436 -20.82 24.32 -20.53
CA ASP A 436 -21.62 25.30 -21.28
C ASP A 436 -21.92 24.85 -22.72
N GLN A 437 -21.14 23.94 -23.31
CA GLN A 437 -21.30 23.51 -24.70
C GLN A 437 -22.47 22.55 -24.94
N TYR A 438 -22.91 21.81 -23.91
CA TYR A 438 -23.84 20.70 -24.09
C TYR A 438 -25.28 20.97 -23.66
N VAL A 439 -25.61 22.13 -23.10
CA VAL A 439 -26.87 22.26 -22.36
C VAL A 439 -27.73 23.46 -22.74
N SER A 440 -27.80 23.74 -24.00
CA SER A 440 -28.79 24.73 -24.50
C SER A 440 -30.12 24.11 -24.94
N SER A 441 -30.25 22.77 -25.00
CA SER A 441 -31.49 22.09 -25.37
C SER A 441 -31.61 20.69 -24.72
N PRO A 442 -32.84 20.17 -24.52
CA PRO A 442 -33.04 18.77 -24.05
C PRO A 442 -32.32 17.73 -24.90
N GLU A 443 -32.23 17.93 -26.21
CA GLU A 443 -31.55 17.05 -27.15
C GLU A 443 -30.06 16.98 -26.87
N LYS A 444 -29.43 18.09 -26.53
CA LYS A 444 -28.00 18.10 -26.14
C LYS A 444 -27.77 17.49 -24.74
N LEU A 445 -28.73 17.53 -23.85
CA LEU A 445 -28.67 16.83 -22.57
C LEU A 445 -28.73 15.32 -22.75
N ASP A 446 -29.58 14.82 -23.64
CA ASP A 446 -29.66 13.41 -23.99
C ASP A 446 -28.39 12.97 -24.72
N GLU A 447 -27.84 13.78 -25.61
CA GLU A 447 -26.56 13.54 -26.28
C GLU A 447 -25.41 13.44 -25.26
N TYR A 448 -25.37 14.34 -24.27
CA TYR A 448 -24.41 14.31 -23.16
C TYR A 448 -24.58 13.03 -22.30
N PHE A 449 -25.79 12.63 -21.99
CA PHE A 449 -26.09 11.38 -21.30
C PHE A 449 -25.60 10.17 -22.10
N GLU A 450 -25.91 10.10 -23.39
CA GLU A 450 -25.47 9.00 -24.26
C GLU A 450 -23.95 8.96 -24.37
N LEU A 451 -23.29 10.10 -24.46
CA LEU A 451 -21.82 10.21 -24.47
C LEU A 451 -21.22 9.68 -23.16
N LYS A 452 -21.77 10.06 -22.01
CA LYS A 452 -21.32 9.64 -20.68
C LYS A 452 -21.61 8.16 -20.39
N THR A 453 -22.65 7.61 -20.99
CA THR A 453 -23.04 6.21 -20.80
C THR A 453 -22.60 5.32 -21.96
N GLN A 454 -21.79 5.86 -22.89
CA GLN A 454 -21.26 5.10 -24.00
C GLN A 454 -20.47 3.89 -23.51
N GLY A 455 -20.86 2.69 -23.98
CA GLY A 455 -20.24 1.42 -23.59
C GLY A 455 -20.86 0.73 -22.36
N LEU A 456 -21.89 1.28 -21.74
CA LEU A 456 -22.68 0.56 -20.74
C LEU A 456 -23.71 -0.35 -21.43
N ASN A 457 -24.06 -1.46 -20.78
CA ASN A 457 -25.14 -2.31 -21.28
C ASN A 457 -26.50 -1.62 -21.10
N GLU A 458 -27.52 -2.07 -21.88
CA GLU A 458 -28.84 -1.46 -21.88
C GLU A 458 -29.55 -1.46 -20.50
N ALA A 459 -29.27 -2.45 -19.65
CA ALA A 459 -29.83 -2.51 -18.30
C ALA A 459 -29.23 -1.40 -17.40
N ALA A 460 -27.91 -1.23 -17.44
CA ALA A 460 -27.21 -0.18 -16.70
C ALA A 460 -27.56 1.23 -17.24
N LYS A 461 -27.70 1.37 -18.56
CA LYS A 461 -28.19 2.61 -19.18
C LYS A 461 -29.63 2.93 -18.73
N THR A 462 -30.50 1.94 -18.67
CA THR A 462 -31.91 2.12 -18.27
C THR A 462 -32.00 2.55 -16.80
N GLU A 463 -31.19 1.98 -15.93
CA GLU A 463 -31.14 2.38 -14.52
C GLU A 463 -30.60 3.81 -14.36
N LEU A 464 -29.52 4.15 -15.04
CA LEU A 464 -28.97 5.50 -15.06
C LEU A 464 -29.91 6.50 -15.72
N LYS A 465 -30.64 6.10 -16.77
CA LYS A 465 -31.64 6.95 -17.43
C LYS A 465 -32.82 7.29 -16.53
N LYS A 466 -33.28 6.35 -15.68
CA LYS A 466 -34.27 6.65 -14.64
C LYS A 466 -33.79 7.69 -13.63
N LYS A 467 -32.57 7.55 -13.16
CA LYS A 467 -31.93 8.54 -12.27
C LYS A 467 -31.73 9.88 -12.97
N TRP A 468 -31.31 9.88 -14.23
CA TRP A 468 -31.11 11.06 -15.05
C TRP A 468 -32.39 11.84 -15.31
N VAL A 469 -33.50 11.16 -15.65
CA VAL A 469 -34.83 11.80 -15.86
C VAL A 469 -35.32 12.47 -14.57
N ASN A 470 -35.09 11.85 -13.42
CA ASN A 470 -35.46 12.48 -12.14
C ASN A 470 -34.59 13.72 -11.89
N LEU A 471 -33.30 13.67 -12.17
CA LEU A 471 -32.39 14.82 -12.09
C LEU A 471 -32.77 15.93 -13.08
N GLN A 472 -33.17 15.59 -14.31
CA GLN A 472 -33.64 16.60 -15.30
C GLN A 472 -34.86 17.37 -14.82
N LYS A 473 -35.80 16.72 -14.11
CA LYS A 473 -36.99 17.41 -13.54
C LYS A 473 -36.61 18.41 -12.46
N VAL A 474 -35.58 18.09 -11.66
CA VAL A 474 -35.10 18.95 -10.58
C VAL A 474 -34.26 20.13 -11.13
N PHE A 475 -33.47 19.89 -12.18
CA PHE A 475 -32.50 20.84 -12.70
C PHE A 475 -32.83 21.40 -14.11
N SER A 476 -34.07 21.57 -14.42
CA SER A 476 -34.53 22.24 -15.68
C SER A 476 -34.09 23.73 -15.79
N THR A 477 -33.21 24.20 -14.89
CA THR A 477 -32.70 25.56 -14.83
C THR A 477 -31.49 25.74 -15.76
N LYS A 478 -31.37 26.93 -16.33
CA LYS A 478 -30.21 27.37 -17.13
C LYS A 478 -28.96 27.60 -16.27
N ASP A 479 -28.97 27.27 -14.99
CA ASP A 479 -27.88 27.57 -14.04
C ASP A 479 -26.69 26.63 -14.24
N ARG A 480 -25.54 27.24 -14.46
CA ARG A 480 -24.25 26.52 -14.61
C ARG A 480 -23.90 25.65 -13.40
N LEU A 481 -24.21 26.09 -12.18
CA LEU A 481 -23.93 25.32 -10.95
C LEU A 481 -24.74 24.03 -10.90
N ALA A 482 -26.02 24.09 -11.30
CA ALA A 482 -26.88 22.91 -11.38
C ALA A 482 -26.33 21.85 -12.35
N ARG A 483 -25.76 22.29 -13.46
CA ARG A 483 -25.14 21.40 -14.46
C ARG A 483 -23.87 20.71 -13.91
N ILE A 484 -23.04 21.45 -13.18
CA ILE A 484 -21.87 20.87 -12.51
C ILE A 484 -22.31 19.85 -11.47
N VAL A 485 -23.37 20.12 -10.70
CA VAL A 485 -23.94 19.17 -9.75
C VAL A 485 -24.39 17.90 -10.45
N GLN A 486 -25.09 18.01 -11.58
CA GLN A 486 -25.52 16.85 -12.39
C GLN A 486 -24.33 16.01 -12.85
N ASP A 487 -23.27 16.67 -13.36
CA ASP A 487 -22.04 16.00 -13.80
C ASP A 487 -21.35 15.26 -12.65
N ILE A 488 -21.22 15.89 -11.48
CA ILE A 488 -20.64 15.27 -10.30
C ILE A 488 -21.48 14.07 -9.81
N VAL A 489 -22.82 14.19 -9.78
CA VAL A 489 -23.71 13.08 -9.38
C VAL A 489 -23.57 11.91 -10.34
N LEU A 490 -23.50 12.18 -11.65
CA LEU A 490 -23.26 11.13 -12.64
C LEU A 490 -21.90 10.45 -12.46
N ASP A 491 -20.86 11.24 -12.17
CA ASP A 491 -19.53 10.73 -11.86
C ASP A 491 -19.51 9.85 -10.58
N MET A 492 -20.29 10.20 -9.55
CA MET A 492 -20.42 9.37 -8.34
C MET A 492 -20.99 7.97 -8.63
N ALA A 493 -21.79 7.84 -9.66
CA ALA A 493 -22.33 6.56 -10.09
C ALA A 493 -21.43 5.81 -11.07
N LYS A 494 -20.51 6.50 -11.76
CA LYS A 494 -19.72 5.97 -12.87
C LYS A 494 -18.24 5.76 -12.54
N LEU A 495 -17.60 6.72 -11.87
CA LEU A 495 -16.15 6.67 -11.66
C LEU A 495 -15.73 5.63 -10.62
N PRO A 496 -14.65 4.85 -10.87
CA PRO A 496 -14.34 3.65 -10.12
C PRO A 496 -14.36 3.82 -8.61
N ARG A 497 -13.56 4.69 -8.05
CA ARG A 497 -13.42 4.82 -6.60
C ARG A 497 -14.60 5.54 -5.91
N LEU A 498 -15.37 6.33 -6.64
CA LEU A 498 -16.59 6.98 -6.13
C LEU A 498 -17.74 6.00 -6.07
N ARG A 499 -17.86 5.14 -7.09
CA ARG A 499 -18.91 4.14 -7.18
C ARG A 499 -18.76 3.03 -6.15
N ASN A 500 -17.55 2.52 -5.95
CA ASN A 500 -17.27 1.43 -5.01
C ASN A 500 -17.07 1.90 -3.54
N GLU A 501 -17.33 3.21 -3.29
CA GLU A 501 -17.31 3.82 -1.96
C GLU A 501 -15.95 3.79 -1.23
N LYS A 502 -14.86 3.49 -1.95
CA LYS A 502 -13.49 3.49 -1.40
C LYS A 502 -12.79 4.84 -1.52
N GLY A 503 -13.28 5.72 -2.39
CA GLY A 503 -12.75 7.05 -2.61
C GLY A 503 -13.84 8.11 -2.46
N ASN A 504 -13.39 9.33 -2.33
CA ASN A 504 -14.23 10.51 -2.24
C ASN A 504 -13.70 11.64 -3.13
N ALA A 505 -14.40 12.75 -3.14
CA ALA A 505 -14.13 13.88 -3.99
C ALA A 505 -14.15 15.20 -3.21
N MET A 506 -13.50 16.21 -3.80
CA MET A 506 -13.54 17.59 -3.31
C MET A 506 -13.94 18.52 -4.45
N LEU A 507 -14.87 19.45 -4.20
CA LEU A 507 -15.26 20.51 -5.12
C LEU A 507 -14.71 21.84 -4.62
N VAL A 508 -13.92 22.51 -5.44
CA VAL A 508 -13.40 23.85 -5.17
C VAL A 508 -14.32 24.87 -5.81
N ALA A 509 -15.09 25.57 -5.01
CA ALA A 509 -16.01 26.61 -5.43
C ALA A 509 -15.34 27.98 -5.49
N GLU A 510 -15.82 28.85 -6.36
CA GLU A 510 -15.24 30.19 -6.58
C GLU A 510 -15.40 31.11 -5.35
N SER A 511 -16.52 30.99 -4.62
CA SER A 511 -16.84 31.80 -3.44
C SER A 511 -17.60 30.98 -2.39
N VAL A 512 -17.69 31.51 -1.17
CA VAL A 512 -18.50 30.93 -0.09
C VAL A 512 -19.99 30.88 -0.50
N TYR A 513 -20.47 31.91 -1.19
CA TYR A 513 -21.83 31.98 -1.71
C TYR A 513 -22.09 30.82 -2.70
N ASN A 514 -21.20 30.61 -3.67
CA ASN A 514 -21.32 29.48 -4.61
C ASN A 514 -21.20 28.12 -3.90
N ALA A 515 -20.34 27.99 -2.87
CA ALA A 515 -20.25 26.78 -2.07
C ALA A 515 -21.59 26.45 -1.38
N CYS A 516 -22.27 27.45 -0.82
CA CYS A 516 -23.61 27.29 -0.23
C CYS A 516 -24.65 26.91 -1.30
N ARG A 517 -24.63 27.53 -2.47
CA ARG A 517 -25.52 27.17 -3.58
C ARG A 517 -25.31 25.76 -4.07
N TYR A 518 -24.06 25.30 -4.20
CA TYR A 518 -23.75 23.91 -4.50
C TYR A 518 -24.35 22.97 -3.45
N PHE A 519 -24.18 23.30 -2.17
CA PHE A 519 -24.71 22.49 -1.07
C PHE A 519 -26.23 22.33 -1.19
N GLU A 520 -26.99 23.39 -1.39
CA GLU A 520 -28.45 23.34 -1.55
C GLU A 520 -28.86 22.48 -2.76
N LEU A 521 -28.18 22.64 -3.88
CA LEU A 521 -28.44 21.82 -5.07
C LEU A 521 -28.17 20.33 -4.80
N PHE A 522 -27.13 20.00 -4.01
CA PHE A 522 -26.86 18.60 -3.63
C PHE A 522 -27.89 18.05 -2.65
N LEU A 523 -28.58 18.86 -1.86
CA LEU A 523 -29.68 18.38 -0.99
C LEU A 523 -30.83 17.76 -1.78
N GLU A 524 -31.00 18.14 -3.04
CA GLU A 524 -32.03 17.60 -3.95
C GLU A 524 -31.56 16.32 -4.69
N THR A 525 -30.36 15.81 -4.35
CA THR A 525 -29.76 14.63 -4.98
C THR A 525 -29.62 13.46 -4.01
N GLU A 526 -29.18 12.31 -4.49
CA GLU A 526 -28.82 11.13 -3.68
C GLU A 526 -27.57 11.35 -2.77
N LEU A 527 -26.90 12.50 -2.90
CA LEU A 527 -25.78 12.88 -2.07
C LEU A 527 -26.17 13.74 -0.85
N LYS A 528 -27.43 13.98 -0.62
CA LYS A 528 -27.97 14.86 0.45
C LYS A 528 -27.24 14.76 1.76
N ASP A 529 -27.04 13.53 2.30
CA ASP A 529 -26.42 13.31 3.61
C ASP A 529 -24.91 12.99 3.52
N LYS A 530 -24.32 13.09 2.31
CA LYS A 530 -22.95 12.71 2.01
C LYS A 530 -22.08 13.88 1.53
N VAL A 531 -22.59 15.12 1.66
CA VAL A 531 -21.93 16.35 1.25
C VAL A 531 -21.84 17.32 2.42
N ALA A 532 -20.72 18.03 2.50
CA ALA A 532 -20.55 19.10 3.49
C ALA A 532 -19.75 20.27 2.91
N VAL A 533 -19.99 21.48 3.43
CA VAL A 533 -19.23 22.69 3.10
C VAL A 533 -18.26 23.01 4.24
N ILE A 534 -16.99 23.19 3.89
CA ILE A 534 -15.96 23.67 4.82
C ILE A 534 -15.25 24.88 4.24
N THR A 535 -15.49 26.05 4.81
CA THR A 535 -14.86 27.31 4.40
C THR A 535 -14.32 28.08 5.61
N SER A 536 -13.75 29.24 5.37
CA SER A 536 -13.33 30.17 6.43
C SER A 536 -14.45 31.06 6.95
N TYR A 537 -15.68 30.92 6.43
CA TYR A 537 -16.83 31.69 6.89
C TYR A 537 -17.31 31.20 8.26
N GLU A 538 -17.45 32.12 9.20
CA GLU A 538 -18.03 31.86 10.54
C GLU A 538 -19.37 32.60 10.61
N PRO A 539 -20.51 31.90 10.56
CA PRO A 539 -21.83 32.52 10.57
C PRO A 539 -22.07 33.33 11.85
N ASN A 540 -22.52 34.58 11.68
CA ASN A 540 -22.85 35.46 12.80
C ASN A 540 -24.32 35.90 12.68
N ILE A 541 -25.02 36.03 13.81
CA ILE A 541 -26.40 36.54 13.87
C ILE A 541 -26.50 37.97 13.27
N ALA A 542 -25.41 38.74 13.33
CA ALA A 542 -25.36 40.06 12.70
C ALA A 542 -25.60 40.02 11.20
N ASP A 543 -25.28 38.88 10.54
CA ASP A 543 -25.47 38.70 9.09
C ASP A 543 -26.96 38.71 8.68
N LEU A 544 -27.89 38.56 9.66
CA LEU A 544 -29.34 38.63 9.43
C LEU A 544 -29.93 40.04 9.55
N LYS A 545 -29.19 41.03 10.05
CA LYS A 545 -29.74 42.35 10.37
C LYS A 545 -29.82 43.30 9.18
N ASP A 546 -29.23 43.02 8.06
CA ASP A 546 -29.23 43.85 6.86
C ASP A 546 -30.32 43.48 5.84
N CYS A 547 -31.45 42.96 6.30
CA CYS A 547 -32.54 42.57 5.40
C CYS A 547 -33.41 43.75 5.00
N GLY A 548 -33.00 44.51 3.95
CA GLY A 548 -33.91 45.17 3.05
C GLY A 548 -34.60 44.13 2.14
N SER A 549 -35.59 44.53 1.34
CA SER A 549 -36.47 43.68 0.54
C SER A 549 -35.84 42.69 -0.46
N ASP A 550 -34.52 42.63 -0.57
CA ASP A 550 -33.74 41.62 -1.32
C ASP A 550 -32.83 40.84 -0.38
N GLU A 551 -32.82 39.54 -0.54
CA GLU A 551 -32.02 38.59 0.27
C GLU A 551 -30.53 38.86 0.04
N SER A 552 -29.85 39.37 1.06
CA SER A 552 -28.41 39.61 0.98
C SER A 552 -27.62 38.29 0.88
N GLU A 553 -26.48 38.32 0.20
CA GLU A 553 -25.56 37.15 0.12
C GLU A 553 -25.18 36.63 1.53
N GLU A 554 -25.05 37.53 2.51
CA GLU A 554 -24.69 37.16 3.89
C GLU A 554 -25.82 36.40 4.57
N SER A 555 -27.08 36.84 4.42
CA SER A 555 -28.25 36.13 4.97
C SER A 555 -28.41 34.77 4.31
N TYR A 556 -28.11 34.65 3.02
CA TYR A 556 -28.17 33.36 2.32
C TYR A 556 -27.10 32.40 2.83
N LYS A 557 -25.85 32.82 2.96
CA LYS A 557 -24.75 32.01 3.53
C LYS A 557 -25.06 31.56 4.94
N TYR A 558 -25.57 32.45 5.77
CA TYR A 558 -25.98 32.15 7.13
C TYR A 558 -27.03 31.02 7.17
N ARG A 559 -28.11 31.13 6.39
CA ARG A 559 -29.17 30.09 6.34
C ARG A 559 -28.65 28.75 5.85
N ALA A 560 -27.86 28.74 4.81
CA ALA A 560 -27.27 27.51 4.27
C ALA A 560 -26.42 26.79 5.34
N TYR A 561 -25.60 27.53 6.09
CA TYR A 561 -24.80 26.96 7.17
C TYR A 561 -25.67 26.49 8.35
N CYS A 562 -26.71 27.23 8.73
CA CYS A 562 -27.64 26.81 9.76
C CYS A 562 -28.32 25.48 9.37
N THR A 563 -28.85 25.41 8.16
CA THR A 563 -29.48 24.17 7.65
C THR A 563 -28.50 23.00 7.64
N MET A 564 -27.25 23.21 7.22
CA MET A 564 -26.22 22.18 7.20
C MET A 564 -25.91 21.66 8.61
N LEU A 565 -25.72 22.56 9.57
CA LEU A 565 -25.41 22.21 10.96
C LEU A 565 -26.58 21.54 11.68
N GLN A 566 -27.81 22.05 11.47
CA GLN A 566 -29.03 21.46 12.01
C GLN A 566 -29.23 20.02 11.50
N ASN A 567 -29.07 19.80 10.19
CA ASN A 567 -29.19 18.47 9.59
C ASN A 567 -28.09 17.51 10.10
N PHE A 568 -26.85 17.98 10.24
CA PHE A 568 -25.75 17.13 10.66
C PHE A 568 -25.85 16.66 12.10
N PHE A 569 -26.34 17.52 13.01
CA PHE A 569 -26.46 17.24 14.44
C PHE A 569 -27.86 16.84 14.88
N ASP A 570 -28.84 16.81 13.96
CA ASP A 570 -30.29 16.67 14.29
C ASP A 570 -30.72 17.68 15.36
N GLU A 571 -30.23 18.94 15.26
CA GLU A 571 -30.45 20.00 16.23
C GLU A 571 -31.42 21.05 15.69
N LYS A 572 -32.56 21.23 16.32
CA LYS A 572 -33.58 22.20 15.88
C LYS A 572 -33.26 23.63 16.27
N ASP A 573 -32.48 23.83 17.33
CA ASP A 573 -32.11 25.15 17.83
C ASP A 573 -30.91 25.68 17.01
N GLU A 574 -31.16 26.75 16.28
CA GLU A 574 -30.21 27.38 15.37
C GLU A 574 -28.95 27.88 16.09
N LYS A 575 -29.10 28.51 17.27
CA LYS A 575 -27.96 29.01 18.04
C LYS A 575 -27.09 27.88 18.59
N LYS A 576 -27.73 26.79 19.04
CA LYS A 576 -27.00 25.61 19.51
C LYS A 576 -26.26 24.92 18.36
N ALA A 577 -26.88 24.82 17.17
CA ALA A 577 -26.25 24.27 15.98
C ALA A 577 -25.01 25.10 15.59
N LEU A 578 -25.12 26.40 15.53
CA LEU A 578 -24.03 27.31 15.18
C LEU A 578 -22.82 27.23 16.14
N ASN A 579 -23.06 27.07 17.43
CA ASN A 579 -21.98 26.91 18.41
C ASN A 579 -21.15 25.63 18.19
N LYS A 580 -21.67 24.67 17.44
CA LYS A 580 -20.99 23.40 17.13
C LYS A 580 -20.18 23.42 15.81
N ILE A 581 -19.98 24.57 15.19
CA ILE A 581 -19.30 24.65 13.88
C ILE A 581 -17.88 24.04 13.92
N LYS A 582 -17.13 24.25 14.96
CA LYS A 582 -15.79 23.65 15.12
C LYS A 582 -15.85 22.13 15.25
N GLU A 583 -16.79 21.64 16.05
CA GLU A 583 -17.05 20.21 16.22
C GLU A 583 -17.53 19.58 14.91
N PHE A 584 -18.38 20.28 14.17
CA PHE A 584 -18.81 19.87 12.82
C PHE A 584 -17.63 19.69 11.89
N GLU A 585 -16.75 20.68 11.78
CA GLU A 585 -15.60 20.61 10.90
C GLU A 585 -14.66 19.43 11.25
N GLU A 586 -14.43 19.19 12.54
CA GLU A 586 -13.60 18.07 12.99
C GLU A 586 -14.23 16.73 12.64
N LYS A 587 -15.51 16.55 12.92
CA LYS A 587 -16.24 15.31 12.60
C LYS A 587 -16.35 15.06 11.10
N VAL A 588 -16.59 16.10 10.31
CA VAL A 588 -16.65 16.00 8.85
C VAL A 588 -15.29 15.61 8.28
N LYS A 589 -14.20 16.22 8.73
CA LYS A 589 -12.83 15.86 8.33
C LYS A 589 -12.52 14.41 8.68
N GLU A 590 -12.85 13.98 9.88
CA GLU A 590 -12.66 12.60 10.34
C GLU A 590 -13.46 11.60 9.49
N ARG A 591 -14.75 11.85 9.26
CA ARG A 591 -15.58 11.01 8.38
C ARG A 591 -15.05 10.98 6.95
N PHE A 592 -14.61 12.11 6.41
CA PHE A 592 -14.09 12.19 5.06
C PHE A 592 -12.83 11.34 4.87
N ILE A 593 -11.96 11.28 5.89
CA ILE A 593 -10.73 10.48 5.85
C ILE A 593 -11.04 8.99 6.05
N ASN A 594 -11.87 8.65 7.06
CA ASN A 594 -12.03 7.28 7.55
C ASN A 594 -13.26 6.57 6.98
N GLU A 595 -14.29 7.31 6.54
CA GLU A 595 -15.58 6.78 6.10
C GLU A 595 -16.01 7.37 4.74
N PRO A 596 -15.26 7.14 3.64
CA PRO A 596 -15.53 7.75 2.34
C PRO A 596 -16.92 7.40 1.77
N ASN A 597 -17.56 6.33 2.24
CA ASN A 597 -18.93 5.96 1.89
C ASN A 597 -19.98 6.88 2.55
N ARG A 598 -19.68 7.45 3.71
CA ARG A 598 -20.58 8.37 4.45
C ARG A 598 -20.34 9.82 4.15
N MET A 599 -19.13 10.19 3.75
CA MET A 599 -18.77 11.55 3.34
C MET A 599 -18.11 11.50 1.96
N LYS A 600 -18.92 11.60 0.90
CA LYS A 600 -18.45 11.43 -0.49
C LYS A 600 -17.87 12.70 -1.11
N LEU A 601 -18.38 13.87 -0.69
CA LEU A 601 -17.99 15.14 -1.30
C LEU A 601 -17.79 16.24 -0.25
N LEU A 602 -16.63 16.88 -0.29
CA LEU A 602 -16.41 18.15 0.42
C LEU A 602 -16.45 19.32 -0.57
N ILE A 603 -17.20 20.36 -0.24
CA ILE A 603 -17.22 21.62 -0.96
C ILE A 603 -16.37 22.62 -0.19
N VAL A 604 -15.35 23.17 -0.84
CA VAL A 604 -14.39 24.08 -0.23
C VAL A 604 -14.17 25.31 -1.12
N VAL A 605 -13.59 26.37 -0.58
CA VAL A 605 -13.17 27.55 -1.35
C VAL A 605 -11.64 27.69 -1.34
N ASP A 606 -11.03 27.82 -0.15
CA ASP A 606 -9.58 27.89 0.05
C ASP A 606 -9.13 27.00 1.20
N LYS A 607 -10.01 26.78 2.18
CA LYS A 607 -9.77 25.93 3.35
C LYS A 607 -9.61 24.48 2.91
N LEU A 608 -8.72 23.74 3.53
CA LEU A 608 -8.35 22.35 3.22
C LEU A 608 -7.55 22.15 1.92
N LEU A 609 -7.41 23.12 1.05
CA LEU A 609 -6.52 23.01 -0.11
C LEU A 609 -5.04 22.94 0.30
N THR A 610 -4.73 23.36 1.52
CA THR A 610 -3.39 23.27 2.11
C THR A 610 -3.41 22.55 3.44
N GLY A 611 -2.42 21.72 3.71
CA GLY A 611 -2.25 21.05 5.00
C GLY A 611 -3.17 19.86 5.26
N PHE A 612 -4.28 19.71 4.56
CA PHE A 612 -5.21 18.60 4.76
C PHE A 612 -4.72 17.31 4.09
N ASP A 613 -4.62 16.24 4.85
CA ASP A 613 -4.18 14.93 4.38
C ASP A 613 -5.34 13.94 4.40
N ALA A 614 -5.86 13.62 3.22
CA ALA A 614 -6.95 12.68 3.01
C ALA A 614 -6.56 11.67 1.92
N PRO A 615 -6.02 10.50 2.28
CA PRO A 615 -5.59 9.48 1.31
C PRO A 615 -6.72 8.99 0.39
N SER A 616 -7.95 8.90 0.89
CA SER A 616 -9.15 8.50 0.14
C SER A 616 -9.55 9.49 -0.96
N LEU A 617 -9.15 10.76 -0.84
CA LEU A 617 -9.47 11.80 -1.83
C LEU A 617 -8.83 11.47 -3.19
N THR A 618 -9.67 11.16 -4.16
CA THR A 618 -9.25 10.70 -5.49
C THR A 618 -9.58 11.71 -6.59
N TYR A 619 -10.69 12.44 -6.47
CA TYR A 619 -11.17 13.36 -7.49
C TYR A 619 -11.27 14.79 -6.96
N LEU A 620 -10.71 15.73 -7.71
CA LEU A 620 -10.76 17.15 -7.42
C LEU A 620 -11.50 17.87 -8.54
N TYR A 621 -12.69 18.40 -8.24
CA TYR A 621 -13.47 19.22 -9.14
C TYR A 621 -13.12 20.68 -8.95
N MET A 622 -12.71 21.35 -10.01
CA MET A 622 -12.24 22.74 -9.99
C MET A 622 -13.25 23.68 -10.67
N ASP A 623 -14.00 24.45 -9.88
CA ASP A 623 -14.84 25.53 -10.37
C ASP A 623 -14.37 26.89 -9.83
N LYS A 624 -13.05 27.07 -9.74
CA LYS A 624 -12.42 28.29 -9.28
C LYS A 624 -11.21 28.60 -10.15
N LYS A 625 -11.05 29.85 -10.58
CA LYS A 625 -9.81 30.30 -11.21
C LYS A 625 -8.69 30.32 -10.17
N MET A 626 -7.68 29.52 -10.38
CA MET A 626 -6.52 29.42 -9.50
C MET A 626 -5.25 29.46 -10.34
N GLN A 627 -4.17 29.96 -9.75
CA GLN A 627 -2.86 30.06 -10.38
C GLN A 627 -1.75 29.71 -9.40
N ASP A 628 -0.59 29.37 -9.93
CA ASP A 628 0.67 29.21 -9.21
C ASP A 628 0.59 28.28 -7.98
N HIS A 629 1.10 28.74 -6.85
CA HIS A 629 1.15 27.96 -5.61
C HIS A 629 -0.20 27.44 -5.14
N GLY A 630 -1.26 28.24 -5.27
CA GLY A 630 -2.61 27.85 -4.89
C GLY A 630 -3.09 26.65 -5.67
N LEU A 631 -2.93 26.71 -7.00
CA LEU A 631 -3.29 25.63 -7.90
C LEU A 631 -2.44 24.38 -7.64
N PHE A 632 -1.11 24.53 -7.53
CA PHE A 632 -0.20 23.43 -7.26
C PHE A 632 -0.57 22.70 -5.95
N GLN A 633 -0.89 23.46 -4.90
CA GLN A 633 -1.28 22.88 -3.62
C GLN A 633 -2.62 22.15 -3.67
N ALA A 634 -3.58 22.68 -4.44
CA ALA A 634 -4.88 22.05 -4.63
C ALA A 634 -4.75 20.71 -5.37
N VAL A 635 -4.04 20.70 -6.50
CA VAL A 635 -3.89 19.50 -7.34
C VAL A 635 -3.11 18.38 -6.62
N CYS A 636 -2.16 18.74 -5.76
CA CYS A 636 -1.43 17.79 -4.95
C CYS A 636 -2.25 17.20 -3.76
N ARG A 637 -3.53 17.51 -3.60
CA ARG A 637 -4.39 16.86 -2.58
C ARG A 637 -4.78 15.45 -2.99
N VAL A 638 -4.99 15.21 -4.29
CA VAL A 638 -5.47 13.92 -4.80
C VAL A 638 -4.36 12.90 -5.08
N ASN A 639 -3.10 13.29 -5.00
CA ASN A 639 -1.95 12.44 -5.33
C ASN A 639 -1.45 11.55 -4.18
N ARG A 640 -2.20 11.41 -3.09
CA ARG A 640 -1.82 10.61 -1.93
C ARG A 640 -2.01 9.12 -2.20
N LEU A 641 -1.06 8.33 -1.70
CA LEU A 641 -1.20 6.87 -1.64
C LEU A 641 -2.34 6.49 -0.70
N ASP A 642 -3.16 5.53 -1.15
CA ASP A 642 -4.26 4.97 -0.36
C ASP A 642 -4.27 3.43 -0.51
N SER A 643 -5.41 2.80 -0.70
CA SER A 643 -5.56 1.38 -1.00
C SER A 643 -4.92 1.00 -2.35
N GLU A 644 -4.72 -0.30 -2.59
CA GLU A 644 -4.05 -0.81 -3.80
C GLU A 644 -4.77 -0.44 -5.11
N ASP A 645 -6.06 -0.14 -5.04
CA ASP A 645 -6.90 0.25 -6.17
C ASP A 645 -6.78 1.74 -6.54
N LYS A 646 -5.98 2.54 -5.81
CA LYS A 646 -5.72 3.95 -6.15
C LYS A 646 -4.39 4.09 -6.89
N ASP A 647 -4.46 4.20 -8.21
CA ASP A 647 -3.30 4.34 -9.09
C ASP A 647 -2.96 5.80 -9.45
N PHE A 648 -3.93 6.73 -9.32
CA PHE A 648 -3.77 8.15 -9.67
C PHE A 648 -4.72 9.05 -8.87
N GLY A 649 -4.43 10.36 -8.88
CA GLY A 649 -5.37 11.42 -8.54
C GLY A 649 -5.96 12.03 -9.82
N CYS A 650 -7.23 12.41 -9.80
CA CYS A 650 -7.89 13.01 -10.97
C CYS A 650 -8.32 14.45 -10.68
N ILE A 651 -8.02 15.33 -11.61
CA ILE A 651 -8.42 16.74 -11.59
C ILE A 651 -9.44 16.93 -12.70
N ILE A 652 -10.64 17.38 -12.35
CA ILE A 652 -11.73 17.67 -13.28
C ILE A 652 -11.96 19.19 -13.24
N ASP A 653 -11.70 19.85 -14.34
CA ASP A 653 -11.63 21.31 -14.41
C ASP A 653 -12.76 21.88 -15.27
N TYR A 654 -13.61 22.72 -14.64
CA TYR A 654 -14.73 23.40 -15.27
C TYR A 654 -14.41 24.86 -15.69
N LYS A 655 -13.19 25.34 -15.46
CA LYS A 655 -12.74 26.72 -15.78
C LYS A 655 -11.71 26.77 -16.89
N ASP A 656 -11.36 25.59 -17.46
CA ASP A 656 -10.31 25.44 -18.48
C ASP A 656 -9.00 26.16 -18.08
N LEU A 657 -8.54 25.85 -16.85
CA LEU A 657 -7.38 26.50 -16.24
C LEU A 657 -6.10 26.29 -17.05
N PHE A 658 -6.04 25.24 -17.84
CA PHE A 658 -4.89 24.84 -18.61
C PHE A 658 -5.07 25.07 -20.13
N ASP A 659 -5.95 25.97 -20.53
CA ASP A 659 -6.31 26.34 -21.91
C ASP A 659 -6.21 25.16 -22.87
N SER A 660 -7.32 24.52 -23.14
CA SER A 660 -7.49 23.27 -23.91
C SER A 660 -6.21 22.70 -24.55
N LEU A 661 -5.71 21.62 -23.98
CA LEU A 661 -4.47 20.91 -24.40
C LEU A 661 -4.36 20.56 -25.92
N GLN A 662 -5.24 21.09 -26.77
CA GLN A 662 -5.32 20.77 -28.19
C GLN A 662 -4.32 21.48 -29.09
N GLU A 663 -3.68 22.57 -28.66
CA GLU A 663 -2.73 23.33 -29.50
C GLU A 663 -1.26 23.01 -29.18
N VAL A 664 -0.96 21.91 -28.48
CA VAL A 664 0.32 21.81 -27.80
C VAL A 664 1.18 20.67 -28.29
N HIS A 665 1.99 20.94 -29.24
CA HIS A 665 3.28 20.28 -29.37
C HIS A 665 4.49 21.17 -29.02
N SER A 666 4.32 22.39 -28.60
CA SER A 666 5.47 23.29 -28.36
C SER A 666 5.53 24.10 -27.08
N ASP A 667 4.42 24.47 -26.41
CA ASP A 667 4.52 25.39 -25.27
C ASP A 667 3.61 25.02 -24.09
N TYR A 668 4.20 24.31 -23.11
CA TYR A 668 3.57 23.98 -21.80
C TYR A 668 3.53 25.17 -20.82
N THR A 669 3.66 26.37 -21.26
CA THR A 669 3.56 27.57 -20.42
C THR A 669 2.18 28.16 -20.53
N ASN A 670 1.18 27.44 -20.10
CA ASN A 670 -0.15 27.99 -19.91
C ASN A 670 -0.13 28.99 -18.76
N LYS A 671 -0.96 30.00 -18.85
CA LYS A 671 -1.10 31.11 -17.88
C LYS A 671 -1.19 30.66 -16.42
N ALA A 672 -1.65 29.43 -16.18
CA ALA A 672 -1.80 28.87 -14.84
C ALA A 672 -0.46 28.62 -14.10
N PHE A 673 0.64 28.38 -14.83
CA PHE A 673 1.98 28.13 -14.27
C PHE A 673 3.07 28.97 -14.93
N GLU A 674 2.72 30.09 -15.52
CA GLU A 674 3.64 30.99 -16.27
C GLU A 674 4.85 31.43 -15.43
N ASN A 675 4.65 31.56 -14.13
CA ASN A 675 5.67 32.04 -13.20
C ASN A 675 6.64 30.96 -12.73
N TYR A 676 6.46 29.69 -13.15
CA TYR A 676 7.40 28.61 -12.82
C TYR A 676 8.40 28.37 -13.94
N GLU A 677 9.54 27.77 -13.60
CA GLU A 677 10.43 27.20 -14.60
C GLU A 677 9.87 25.86 -15.09
N ARG A 678 9.96 25.64 -16.41
CA ARG A 678 9.42 24.45 -17.06
C ARG A 678 9.93 23.14 -16.43
N GLU A 679 11.20 23.12 -16.06
CA GLU A 679 11.87 21.96 -15.43
C GLU A 679 11.31 21.62 -14.05
N ASP A 680 10.76 22.61 -13.34
CA ASP A 680 10.27 22.42 -11.98
C ASP A 680 8.83 21.89 -11.91
N ILE A 681 8.06 22.05 -12.99
CA ILE A 681 6.68 21.58 -13.13
C ILE A 681 6.54 20.39 -14.10
N GLN A 682 7.66 19.92 -14.65
CA GLN A 682 7.66 18.81 -15.59
C GLN A 682 7.02 17.56 -14.97
N GLY A 683 6.06 16.98 -15.68
CA GLY A 683 5.35 15.78 -15.27
C GLY A 683 4.26 15.98 -14.21
N LEU A 684 3.98 17.23 -13.76
CA LEU A 684 2.92 17.49 -12.79
C LEU A 684 1.54 17.17 -13.37
N ILE A 685 1.32 17.53 -14.62
CA ILE A 685 0.05 17.32 -15.32
C ILE A 685 0.33 16.65 -16.65
N SER A 686 -0.37 15.59 -16.93
CA SER A 686 -0.35 14.91 -18.21
C SER A 686 -1.77 14.66 -18.69
N ASP A 687 -1.97 14.76 -20.00
CA ASP A 687 -3.23 14.38 -20.62
C ASP A 687 -3.51 12.88 -20.32
N LYS A 688 -4.64 12.63 -19.65
CA LYS A 688 -5.10 11.29 -19.30
C LYS A 688 -5.19 10.40 -20.56
N SER A 689 -5.71 10.96 -21.64
CA SER A 689 -5.95 10.25 -22.89
C SER A 689 -4.65 9.75 -23.53
N GLN A 690 -3.62 10.57 -23.59
CA GLN A 690 -2.31 10.21 -24.15
C GLN A 690 -1.58 9.19 -23.27
N LYS A 691 -1.71 9.30 -21.95
CA LYS A 691 -1.14 8.33 -21.00
C LYS A 691 -1.80 6.96 -21.12
N ILE A 692 -3.13 6.92 -21.17
CA ILE A 692 -3.89 5.68 -21.33
C ILE A 692 -3.50 5.04 -22.66
N LYS A 693 -3.43 5.83 -23.75
CA LYS A 693 -3.00 5.37 -25.06
C LYS A 693 -1.63 4.69 -25.00
N LYS A 694 -0.63 5.39 -24.46
CA LYS A 694 0.74 4.88 -24.36
C LYS A 694 0.82 3.59 -23.55
N LYS A 695 0.20 3.57 -22.37
CA LYS A 695 0.18 2.37 -21.50
C LYS A 695 -0.55 1.20 -22.15
N LEU A 696 -1.64 1.47 -22.86
CA LEU A 696 -2.39 0.44 -23.58
C LEU A 696 -1.52 -0.18 -24.68
N GLU A 697 -0.84 0.63 -25.47
CA GLU A 697 0.05 0.18 -26.54
C GLU A 697 1.22 -0.63 -25.99
N GLU A 698 1.89 -0.15 -24.94
CA GLU A 698 2.95 -0.88 -24.25
C GLU A 698 2.47 -2.25 -23.74
N THR A 699 1.26 -2.31 -23.17
CA THR A 699 0.69 -3.56 -22.64
C THR A 699 0.29 -4.51 -23.76
N ARG A 700 -0.23 -3.98 -24.88
CA ARG A 700 -0.53 -4.78 -26.10
C ARG A 700 0.72 -5.42 -26.65
N ASP A 701 1.81 -4.66 -26.75
CA ASP A 701 3.10 -5.17 -27.25
C ASP A 701 3.68 -6.24 -26.34
N GLN A 702 3.58 -6.06 -25.01
CA GLN A 702 4.01 -7.08 -24.04
C GLN A 702 3.16 -8.35 -24.13
N LEU A 703 1.83 -8.25 -24.29
CA LEU A 703 0.95 -9.40 -24.48
C LEU A 703 1.26 -10.14 -25.78
N LYS A 704 1.46 -9.41 -26.88
CA LYS A 704 1.86 -10.00 -28.17
C LYS A 704 3.19 -10.73 -28.07
N SER A 705 4.21 -10.11 -27.47
CA SER A 705 5.51 -10.71 -27.26
C SER A 705 5.44 -11.98 -26.39
N LEU A 706 4.66 -11.97 -25.31
CA LEU A 706 4.47 -13.14 -24.44
C LEU A 706 3.80 -14.30 -25.19
N CYS A 707 2.88 -14.00 -26.12
CA CYS A 707 2.13 -14.98 -26.90
C CYS A 707 2.82 -15.33 -28.24
N GLU A 708 3.97 -14.73 -28.55
CA GLU A 708 4.67 -14.97 -29.82
C GLU A 708 5.09 -16.43 -29.99
N SER A 709 5.54 -17.06 -28.91
CA SER A 709 6.00 -18.45 -28.89
C SER A 709 4.90 -19.51 -28.86
N VAL A 710 3.64 -19.12 -28.94
CA VAL A 710 2.51 -20.06 -29.10
C VAL A 710 2.55 -20.64 -30.51
N LYS A 711 2.38 -21.96 -30.65
CA LYS A 711 2.42 -22.66 -31.94
C LYS A 711 1.28 -22.21 -32.86
N GLU A 712 1.53 -22.16 -34.15
CA GLU A 712 0.48 -21.98 -35.14
C GLU A 712 -0.37 -23.28 -35.24
N PRO A 713 -1.69 -23.16 -35.44
CA PRO A 713 -2.45 -21.98 -35.90
C PRO A 713 -2.86 -20.98 -34.79
N LYS A 714 -2.35 -21.09 -33.57
CA LYS A 714 -2.67 -20.25 -32.42
C LYS A 714 -4.15 -20.33 -32.05
N ASP A 715 -4.68 -21.52 -32.04
CA ASP A 715 -6.01 -21.78 -31.54
C ASP A 715 -6.04 -21.84 -30.00
N GLU A 716 -7.21 -21.99 -29.44
CA GLU A 716 -7.43 -22.05 -27.99
C GLU A 716 -6.60 -23.15 -27.31
N MET A 717 -6.47 -24.28 -27.98
CA MET A 717 -5.74 -25.43 -27.49
C MET A 717 -4.20 -25.18 -27.46
N ASP A 718 -3.67 -24.47 -28.47
CA ASP A 718 -2.26 -24.10 -28.51
C ASP A 718 -1.90 -23.15 -27.36
N TYR A 719 -2.80 -22.22 -26.98
CA TYR A 719 -2.63 -21.36 -25.82
C TYR A 719 -2.68 -22.15 -24.52
N ILE A 720 -3.63 -23.09 -24.35
CA ILE A 720 -3.71 -23.98 -23.19
C ILE A 720 -2.40 -24.78 -23.09
N ALA A 721 -1.97 -25.40 -24.18
CA ALA A 721 -0.74 -26.19 -24.22
C ALA A 721 0.50 -25.35 -23.87
N TYR A 722 0.57 -24.09 -24.32
CA TYR A 722 1.69 -23.18 -24.03
C TYR A 722 1.74 -22.71 -22.57
N PHE A 723 0.58 -22.36 -22.00
CA PHE A 723 0.50 -21.80 -20.66
C PHE A 723 0.31 -22.86 -19.56
N CYS A 724 -0.32 -23.99 -19.85
CA CYS A 724 -0.52 -25.08 -18.90
C CYS A 724 0.52 -26.19 -19.13
N GLY A 725 0.63 -26.72 -20.36
CA GLY A 725 1.56 -27.79 -20.70
C GLY A 725 1.39 -29.04 -19.87
N ASN A 726 2.41 -29.89 -19.87
CA ASN A 726 2.42 -31.14 -19.06
C ASN A 726 2.83 -30.90 -17.60
N ASP A 727 3.36 -29.70 -17.29
CA ASP A 727 3.86 -29.31 -15.96
C ASP A 727 3.30 -27.94 -15.60
N LEU A 728 2.22 -27.96 -14.82
CA LEU A 728 1.51 -26.76 -14.37
C LEU A 728 2.37 -25.85 -13.50
N GLU A 729 3.22 -26.41 -12.63
CA GLU A 729 4.06 -25.59 -11.74
C GLU A 729 5.16 -24.86 -12.52
N LYS A 730 5.78 -25.55 -13.47
CA LYS A 730 6.83 -24.96 -14.30
C LYS A 730 6.34 -23.76 -15.12
N ASN A 731 5.09 -23.81 -15.56
CA ASN A 731 4.46 -22.75 -16.34
C ASN A 731 3.70 -21.72 -15.49
N ALA A 732 3.62 -21.88 -14.18
CA ALA A 732 2.87 -20.98 -13.28
C ALA A 732 3.29 -19.51 -13.41
N GLN A 733 4.57 -19.23 -13.63
CA GLN A 733 5.07 -17.87 -13.78
C GLN A 733 4.63 -17.20 -15.09
N LYS A 734 4.59 -17.97 -16.20
CA LYS A 734 4.08 -17.48 -17.49
C LYS A 734 2.61 -17.10 -17.35
N ARG A 735 1.82 -17.96 -16.66
CA ARG A 735 0.40 -17.70 -16.43
C ARG A 735 0.18 -16.46 -15.57
N ARG A 736 0.93 -16.31 -14.48
CA ARG A 736 0.83 -15.11 -13.62
C ARG A 736 1.15 -13.83 -14.41
N LEU A 737 2.21 -13.83 -15.19
CA LEU A 737 2.56 -12.70 -16.03
C LEU A 737 1.45 -12.40 -17.05
N PHE A 738 0.91 -13.44 -17.68
CA PHE A 738 -0.20 -13.30 -18.61
C PHE A 738 -1.43 -12.68 -17.91
N TYR A 739 -1.83 -13.19 -16.75
CA TYR A 739 -2.97 -12.64 -16.00
C TYR A 739 -2.76 -11.19 -15.59
N GLN A 740 -1.54 -10.82 -15.18
CA GLN A 740 -1.19 -9.45 -14.83
C GLN A 740 -1.30 -8.51 -16.03
N LEU A 741 -0.76 -8.92 -17.17
CA LEU A 741 -0.79 -8.12 -18.41
C LEU A 741 -2.22 -7.99 -18.95
N VAL A 742 -2.99 -9.07 -18.96
CA VAL A 742 -4.41 -9.03 -19.37
C VAL A 742 -5.18 -8.11 -18.44
N GLY A 743 -4.96 -8.22 -17.12
CA GLY A 743 -5.58 -7.33 -16.14
C GLY A 743 -5.25 -5.86 -16.37
N ALA A 744 -3.99 -5.55 -16.67
CA ALA A 744 -3.55 -4.19 -16.99
C ALA A 744 -4.20 -3.69 -18.29
N PHE A 745 -4.23 -4.51 -19.32
CA PHE A 745 -4.83 -4.19 -20.62
C PHE A 745 -6.34 -3.92 -20.50
N LEU A 746 -7.07 -4.78 -19.78
CA LEU A 746 -8.51 -4.61 -19.56
C LEU A 746 -8.82 -3.35 -18.74
N ARG A 747 -8.01 -3.01 -17.73
CA ARG A 747 -8.16 -1.74 -16.99
C ARG A 747 -8.00 -0.53 -17.92
N MET A 748 -6.94 -0.52 -18.74
CA MET A 748 -6.72 0.57 -19.71
C MET A 748 -7.85 0.66 -20.74
N PHE A 749 -8.36 -0.49 -21.21
CA PHE A 749 -9.50 -0.53 -22.12
C PHE A 749 -10.77 0.10 -21.50
N VAL A 750 -11.06 -0.21 -20.24
CA VAL A 750 -12.20 0.40 -19.52
C VAL A 750 -12.00 1.89 -19.34
N GLU A 751 -10.78 2.33 -18.93
CA GLU A 751 -10.47 3.76 -18.82
C GLU A 751 -10.60 4.49 -20.15
N LEU A 752 -10.14 3.87 -21.24
CA LEU A 752 -10.26 4.41 -22.59
C LEU A 752 -11.73 4.65 -23.01
N ASN A 753 -12.62 3.70 -22.71
CA ASN A 753 -14.06 3.84 -23.00
C ASN A 753 -14.75 4.90 -22.12
N ASN A 754 -14.12 5.28 -21.03
CA ASN A 754 -14.63 6.31 -20.13
C ASN A 754 -14.14 7.74 -20.50
N LEU A 755 -13.28 7.88 -21.52
CA LEU A 755 -12.82 9.18 -22.00
C LEU A 755 -13.93 9.89 -22.78
N GLU A 756 -14.09 11.18 -22.54
CA GLU A 756 -15.07 12.00 -23.26
C GLU A 756 -14.67 12.23 -24.73
N LYS A 757 -13.37 12.30 -25.00
CA LYS A 757 -12.82 12.46 -26.35
C LYS A 757 -12.19 11.16 -26.82
N PRO A 758 -12.60 10.63 -27.98
CA PRO A 758 -12.02 9.40 -28.53
C PRO A 758 -10.56 9.66 -28.91
N VAL A 759 -9.66 8.79 -28.44
CA VAL A 759 -8.20 8.83 -28.68
C VAL A 759 -7.83 7.97 -29.89
N TYR A 760 -8.69 7.05 -30.24
CA TYR A 760 -8.57 6.13 -31.36
C TYR A 760 -9.72 6.34 -32.35
N SER A 761 -9.49 6.00 -33.61
CA SER A 761 -10.54 5.92 -34.60
C SER A 761 -11.56 4.83 -34.26
N LYS A 762 -12.75 4.88 -34.83
CA LYS A 762 -13.79 3.85 -34.62
C LYS A 762 -13.30 2.45 -35.00
N GLU A 763 -12.46 2.33 -36.03
CA GLU A 763 -11.92 1.05 -36.48
C GLU A 763 -10.85 0.51 -35.52
N GLU A 764 -9.91 1.35 -35.07
CA GLU A 764 -8.92 0.97 -34.05
C GLU A 764 -9.60 0.56 -32.74
N MET A 765 -10.62 1.29 -32.34
CA MET A 765 -11.39 0.98 -31.14
C MET A 765 -12.11 -0.37 -31.22
N ARG A 766 -12.61 -0.72 -32.43
CA ARG A 766 -13.19 -2.03 -32.69
C ARG A 766 -12.15 -3.16 -32.57
N GLN A 767 -10.95 -2.94 -33.09
CA GLN A 767 -9.84 -3.89 -32.97
C GLN A 767 -9.42 -4.08 -31.51
N ILE A 768 -9.24 -2.98 -30.75
CA ILE A 768 -8.89 -3.04 -29.34
C ILE A 768 -9.96 -3.79 -28.54
N LYS A 769 -11.23 -3.59 -28.86
CA LYS A 769 -12.34 -4.33 -28.26
C LYS A 769 -12.26 -5.83 -28.54
N GLN A 770 -12.01 -6.21 -29.79
CA GLN A 770 -11.84 -7.62 -30.16
C GLN A 770 -10.64 -8.26 -29.44
N GLU A 771 -9.50 -7.54 -29.34
CA GLU A 771 -8.36 -8.01 -28.56
C GLU A 771 -8.71 -8.16 -27.07
N ALA A 772 -9.48 -7.23 -26.49
CA ALA A 772 -9.93 -7.31 -25.10
C ALA A 772 -10.83 -8.52 -24.85
N GLU A 773 -11.78 -8.77 -25.73
CA GLU A 773 -12.64 -9.96 -25.72
C GLU A 773 -11.82 -11.25 -25.83
N PHE A 774 -10.86 -11.28 -26.73
CA PHE A 774 -9.97 -12.41 -26.96
C PHE A 774 -9.10 -12.72 -25.74
N TYR A 775 -8.35 -11.73 -25.21
CA TYR A 775 -7.47 -11.96 -24.07
C TYR A 775 -8.25 -12.28 -22.79
N ARG A 776 -9.43 -11.71 -22.59
CA ARG A 776 -10.28 -12.06 -21.47
C ARG A 776 -10.77 -13.49 -21.56
N HIS A 777 -11.20 -13.90 -22.76
CA HIS A 777 -11.59 -15.28 -23.00
C HIS A 777 -10.42 -16.25 -22.72
N LEU A 778 -9.22 -15.98 -23.26
CA LEU A 778 -8.05 -16.77 -22.98
C LEU A 778 -7.67 -16.83 -21.51
N GLN A 779 -7.76 -15.70 -20.78
CA GLN A 779 -7.52 -15.67 -19.33
C GLN A 779 -8.43 -16.63 -18.59
N LYS A 780 -9.70 -16.63 -18.95
CA LYS A 780 -10.71 -17.52 -18.36
C LYS A 780 -10.42 -18.99 -18.65
N VAL A 781 -10.17 -19.29 -19.91
CA VAL A 781 -9.90 -20.67 -20.36
C VAL A 781 -8.61 -21.22 -19.75
N ILE A 782 -7.53 -20.43 -19.72
CA ILE A 782 -6.26 -20.83 -19.10
C ILE A 782 -6.43 -21.00 -17.59
N GLY A 783 -7.19 -20.10 -16.92
CA GLY A 783 -7.49 -20.20 -15.50
C GLY A 783 -8.26 -21.49 -15.15
N LEU A 784 -9.31 -21.79 -15.92
CA LEU A 784 -10.07 -23.04 -15.78
C LEU A 784 -9.20 -24.28 -16.05
N SER A 785 -8.35 -24.23 -17.08
CA SER A 785 -7.50 -25.37 -17.48
C SER A 785 -6.36 -25.63 -16.51
N SER A 786 -5.84 -24.61 -15.83
CA SER A 786 -4.78 -24.76 -14.83
C SER A 786 -5.30 -24.98 -13.42
N GLY A 787 -6.61 -24.72 -13.18
CA GLY A 787 -7.20 -24.64 -11.84
C GLY A 787 -6.55 -23.52 -10.99
N ASP A 788 -5.96 -22.51 -11.63
CA ASP A 788 -5.51 -21.33 -10.91
C ASP A 788 -6.77 -20.56 -10.50
N SER A 789 -6.88 -20.18 -9.22
CA SER A 789 -7.75 -19.10 -8.85
C SER A 789 -7.18 -17.83 -9.48
N VAL A 790 -7.70 -17.45 -10.64
CA VAL A 790 -7.43 -16.12 -11.19
C VAL A 790 -7.94 -15.18 -10.12
N ASP A 791 -7.08 -14.37 -9.54
CA ASP A 791 -7.46 -13.45 -8.48
C ASP A 791 -8.36 -12.35 -9.07
N LEU A 792 -9.62 -12.72 -9.29
CA LEU A 792 -10.66 -11.78 -9.71
C LEU A 792 -11.00 -10.79 -8.58
N LYS A 793 -10.50 -11.02 -7.36
CA LYS A 793 -10.51 -10.02 -6.27
C LYS A 793 -9.62 -8.82 -6.57
N SER A 794 -8.65 -8.97 -7.47
CA SER A 794 -7.91 -7.83 -8.04
C SER A 794 -8.77 -6.95 -8.94
N TYR A 795 -9.87 -7.48 -9.46
CA TYR A 795 -10.92 -6.69 -10.08
C TYR A 795 -11.98 -6.43 -9.03
N SER A 796 -12.20 -5.16 -8.67
CA SER A 796 -13.34 -4.78 -7.85
C SER A 796 -14.62 -5.31 -8.52
N GLU A 797 -15.63 -5.63 -7.73
CA GLU A 797 -16.92 -6.07 -8.24
C GLU A 797 -17.48 -5.14 -9.34
N ASP A 798 -17.15 -3.87 -9.23
CA ASP A 798 -17.44 -2.85 -10.21
C ASP A 798 -16.65 -2.98 -11.50
N MET A 799 -15.39 -3.37 -11.44
CA MET A 799 -14.58 -3.64 -12.63
C MET A 799 -15.12 -4.86 -13.37
N ARG A 800 -15.58 -5.90 -12.68
CA ARG A 800 -16.25 -7.05 -13.30
C ARG A 800 -17.53 -6.62 -14.03
N ARG A 801 -18.41 -5.84 -13.39
CA ARG A 801 -19.63 -5.32 -14.01
C ARG A 801 -19.35 -4.44 -15.22
N ILE A 802 -18.31 -3.59 -15.13
CA ILE A 802 -17.91 -2.74 -16.26
C ILE A 802 -17.33 -3.58 -17.39
N LEU A 803 -16.46 -4.56 -17.10
CA LEU A 803 -15.94 -5.48 -18.09
C LEU A 803 -17.08 -6.29 -18.74
N ASP A 804 -18.06 -6.74 -17.96
CA ASP A 804 -19.22 -7.48 -18.47
C ASP A 804 -20.16 -6.58 -19.31
N ALA A 805 -20.21 -5.29 -19.00
CA ALA A 805 -20.97 -4.32 -19.79
C ALA A 805 -20.32 -4.03 -21.16
N TYR A 806 -18.96 -3.96 -21.20
CA TYR A 806 -18.22 -3.67 -22.42
C TYR A 806 -17.88 -4.91 -23.25
N ILE A 807 -17.68 -6.03 -22.56
CA ILE A 807 -17.31 -7.31 -23.15
C ILE A 807 -18.47 -8.26 -22.89
N LYS A 808 -19.25 -8.58 -23.93
CA LYS A 808 -20.33 -9.57 -23.86
C LYS A 808 -19.73 -10.95 -23.55
N THR A 809 -19.66 -11.31 -22.27
CA THR A 809 -19.39 -12.69 -21.85
C THR A 809 -20.64 -13.23 -21.22
N THR A 810 -21.11 -14.36 -21.73
CA THR A 810 -22.18 -15.16 -21.13
C THR A 810 -21.65 -15.82 -19.86
N ASP A 811 -21.67 -15.09 -18.73
CA ASP A 811 -21.39 -15.70 -17.44
C ASP A 811 -22.68 -16.24 -16.86
N SER A 812 -22.85 -17.57 -16.93
CA SER A 812 -23.87 -18.26 -16.17
C SER A 812 -23.45 -18.36 -14.70
N GLU A 813 -24.38 -18.38 -13.75
CA GLU A 813 -24.13 -18.58 -12.32
C GLU A 813 -23.27 -19.82 -12.03
N THR A 814 -23.28 -20.80 -12.90
CA THR A 814 -22.55 -22.05 -12.79
C THR A 814 -21.07 -21.89 -13.13
N LEU A 815 -20.71 -20.99 -14.07
CA LEU A 815 -19.30 -20.68 -14.36
C LEU A 815 -18.64 -19.94 -13.19
N ILE A 816 -19.38 -19.10 -12.48
CA ILE A 816 -18.94 -18.46 -11.24
C ILE A 816 -18.66 -19.52 -10.15
N LYS A 817 -19.48 -20.56 -10.04
CA LYS A 817 -19.23 -21.69 -9.11
C LYS A 817 -17.97 -22.46 -9.47
N ILE A 818 -17.68 -22.65 -10.75
CA ILE A 818 -16.44 -23.33 -11.20
C ILE A 818 -15.21 -22.49 -10.83
N GLU A 819 -15.28 -21.17 -10.97
CA GLU A 819 -14.19 -20.26 -10.58
C GLU A 819 -13.94 -20.27 -9.06
N ASP A 820 -15.00 -20.42 -8.25
CA ASP A 820 -14.90 -20.42 -6.79
C ASP A 820 -14.55 -21.80 -6.20
N GLN A 821 -15.07 -22.88 -6.74
CA GLN A 821 -14.95 -24.24 -6.18
C GLN A 821 -13.95 -25.12 -6.92
N GLY A 822 -13.64 -24.83 -8.17
CA GLY A 822 -12.82 -25.65 -9.05
C GLY A 822 -13.62 -26.58 -9.95
N LEU A 823 -13.05 -26.86 -11.12
CA LEU A 823 -13.73 -27.63 -12.19
C LEU A 823 -14.00 -29.10 -11.78
N CYS A 824 -13.08 -29.70 -11.03
CA CYS A 824 -13.19 -31.11 -10.59
C CYS A 824 -14.31 -31.30 -9.57
N GLU A 825 -14.49 -30.36 -8.65
CA GLU A 825 -15.55 -30.36 -7.65
C GLU A 825 -16.92 -30.19 -8.28
N VAL A 826 -17.04 -29.24 -9.20
CA VAL A 826 -18.30 -28.99 -9.90
C VAL A 826 -18.66 -30.18 -10.79
N LEU A 827 -17.70 -30.79 -11.48
CA LEU A 827 -17.89 -32.00 -12.26
C LEU A 827 -18.44 -33.16 -11.40
N ALA A 828 -17.91 -33.35 -10.20
CA ALA A 828 -18.35 -34.42 -9.32
C ALA A 828 -19.78 -34.24 -8.76
N GLN A 829 -20.26 -32.99 -8.68
CA GLN A 829 -21.55 -32.63 -8.07
C GLN A 829 -22.69 -32.45 -9.06
N MET A 830 -22.40 -32.18 -10.35
CA MET A 830 -23.39 -31.90 -11.38
C MET A 830 -23.69 -33.12 -12.25
N ASP A 831 -24.90 -33.10 -12.89
CA ASP A 831 -25.19 -34.00 -14.00
C ASP A 831 -24.28 -33.71 -15.20
N ILE A 832 -23.84 -34.76 -15.91
CA ILE A 832 -22.89 -34.67 -17.01
C ILE A 832 -23.35 -33.80 -18.15
N ASN A 833 -24.66 -33.89 -18.47
CA ASN A 833 -25.24 -33.13 -19.57
C ASN A 833 -25.27 -31.62 -19.25
N ASP A 834 -25.64 -31.28 -18.01
CA ASP A 834 -25.64 -29.89 -17.54
C ASP A 834 -24.23 -29.34 -17.45
N PHE A 835 -23.26 -30.13 -16.94
CA PHE A 835 -21.86 -29.77 -16.90
C PHE A 835 -21.29 -29.52 -18.31
N ASN A 836 -21.56 -30.43 -19.26
CA ASN A 836 -21.13 -30.29 -20.65
C ASN A 836 -21.72 -29.04 -21.32
N LYS A 837 -22.96 -28.72 -21.03
CA LYS A 837 -23.63 -27.52 -21.53
C LYS A 837 -22.99 -26.23 -20.99
N VAL A 838 -22.59 -26.25 -19.76
CA VAL A 838 -21.87 -25.13 -19.12
C VAL A 838 -20.47 -24.97 -19.70
N LEU A 839 -19.73 -26.07 -19.86
CA LEU A 839 -18.40 -26.02 -20.45
C LEU A 839 -18.38 -25.56 -21.91
N SER A 840 -19.39 -25.97 -22.71
CA SER A 840 -19.51 -25.53 -24.11
C SER A 840 -19.74 -24.03 -24.27
N GLN A 841 -20.14 -23.31 -23.18
CA GLN A 841 -20.23 -21.86 -23.17
C GLN A 841 -18.85 -21.19 -22.90
N ALA A 842 -17.94 -21.88 -22.20
CA ALA A 842 -16.64 -21.37 -21.84
C ALA A 842 -15.56 -21.69 -22.87
N PHE A 843 -15.64 -22.88 -23.50
CA PHE A 843 -14.66 -23.40 -24.43
C PHE A 843 -15.21 -23.53 -25.84
N LYS A 844 -14.34 -23.31 -26.85
CA LYS A 844 -14.76 -23.34 -28.26
C LYS A 844 -14.76 -24.74 -28.88
N ASN A 845 -14.08 -25.73 -28.28
CA ASN A 845 -14.01 -27.08 -28.78
C ASN A 845 -13.88 -28.14 -27.68
N GLU A 846 -14.27 -29.38 -28.00
CA GLU A 846 -14.27 -30.54 -27.10
C GLU A 846 -12.88 -30.93 -26.63
N SER A 847 -11.84 -30.74 -27.43
CA SER A 847 -10.46 -31.05 -27.05
C SER A 847 -9.96 -30.12 -25.93
N SER A 848 -10.28 -28.83 -26.00
CA SER A 848 -9.94 -27.86 -24.94
C SER A 848 -10.69 -28.16 -23.65
N MET A 849 -11.96 -28.58 -23.73
CA MET A 849 -12.75 -29.03 -22.59
C MET A 849 -12.09 -30.25 -21.92
N ALA A 850 -11.79 -31.27 -22.72
CA ALA A 850 -11.15 -32.51 -22.24
C ALA A 850 -9.81 -32.25 -21.53
N GLU A 851 -8.94 -31.42 -22.12
CA GLU A 851 -7.64 -31.09 -21.53
C GLU A 851 -7.79 -30.30 -20.21
N SER A 852 -8.77 -29.40 -20.15
CA SER A 852 -9.05 -28.60 -18.95
C SER A 852 -9.53 -29.47 -17.79
N ILE A 853 -10.44 -30.41 -18.06
CA ILE A 853 -10.92 -31.38 -17.07
C ILE A 853 -9.77 -32.26 -16.58
N ALA A 854 -8.94 -32.77 -17.50
CA ALA A 854 -7.77 -33.60 -17.17
C ALA A 854 -6.81 -32.88 -16.23
N ASN A 855 -6.45 -31.64 -16.57
CA ASN A 855 -5.52 -30.84 -15.77
C ASN A 855 -6.04 -30.54 -14.35
N ASN A 856 -7.32 -30.20 -14.22
CA ASN A 856 -7.94 -29.95 -12.92
C ASN A 856 -8.04 -31.21 -12.07
N THR A 857 -8.42 -32.34 -12.65
CA THR A 857 -8.48 -33.63 -11.96
C THR A 857 -7.08 -34.06 -11.51
N LYS A 858 -6.07 -33.90 -12.37
CA LYS A 858 -4.67 -34.21 -12.04
C LYS A 858 -4.15 -33.32 -10.88
N LYS A 859 -4.45 -32.02 -10.92
CA LYS A 859 -4.09 -31.10 -9.84
C LYS A 859 -4.69 -31.54 -8.50
N ARG A 860 -5.98 -31.92 -8.47
CA ARG A 860 -6.65 -32.39 -7.27
C ARG A 860 -6.07 -33.69 -6.74
N ILE A 861 -5.69 -34.61 -7.62
CA ILE A 861 -5.02 -35.86 -7.23
C ILE A 861 -3.70 -35.52 -6.51
N ILE A 862 -2.87 -34.64 -7.10
CA ILE A 862 -1.58 -34.25 -6.52
C ILE A 862 -1.76 -33.54 -5.15
N GLU A 863 -2.72 -32.65 -5.02
CA GLU A 863 -3.01 -31.93 -3.76
C GLU A 863 -3.41 -32.88 -2.63
N LYS A 864 -4.13 -33.96 -2.94
CA LYS A 864 -4.59 -34.96 -1.98
C LYS A 864 -3.64 -36.16 -1.79
N GLU A 865 -2.64 -36.30 -2.61
CA GLU A 865 -1.68 -37.40 -2.59
C GLU A 865 -0.99 -37.58 -1.22
N ALA A 866 -0.63 -36.45 -0.59
CA ALA A 866 -0.02 -36.46 0.74
C ALA A 866 -0.91 -37.08 1.84
N SER A 867 -2.23 -37.06 1.67
CA SER A 867 -3.20 -37.62 2.62
C SER A 867 -3.45 -39.12 2.44
N ASP A 868 -3.20 -39.67 1.24
CA ASP A 868 -3.34 -41.09 0.93
C ASP A 868 -2.55 -41.46 -0.34
N PRO A 869 -1.23 -41.63 -0.24
CA PRO A 869 -0.36 -41.78 -1.41
C PRO A 869 -0.75 -42.98 -2.31
N LYS A 870 -0.99 -44.15 -1.80
CA LYS A 870 -1.30 -45.35 -2.62
C LYS A 870 -2.65 -45.25 -3.32
N TYR A 871 -3.66 -44.66 -2.68
CA TYR A 871 -4.98 -44.45 -3.29
C TYR A 871 -4.90 -43.47 -4.43
N TYR A 872 -4.27 -42.32 -4.23
CA TYR A 872 -4.17 -41.29 -5.26
C TYR A 872 -3.19 -41.64 -6.39
N GLU A 873 -2.15 -42.44 -6.13
CA GLU A 873 -1.28 -43.03 -7.16
C GLU A 873 -2.09 -43.91 -8.14
N LYS A 874 -2.99 -44.77 -7.63
CA LYS A 874 -3.90 -45.58 -8.46
C LYS A 874 -4.81 -44.69 -9.33
N LEU A 875 -5.38 -43.63 -8.75
CA LEU A 875 -6.22 -42.67 -9.48
C LEU A 875 -5.44 -41.87 -10.52
N SER A 876 -4.19 -41.51 -10.25
CA SER A 876 -3.28 -40.85 -11.19
C SER A 876 -2.98 -41.74 -12.38
N SER A 877 -2.75 -43.04 -12.18
CA SER A 877 -2.55 -44.01 -13.26
C SER A 877 -3.79 -44.15 -14.14
N LEU A 878 -4.98 -44.29 -13.52
CA LEU A 878 -6.25 -44.36 -14.24
C LEU A 878 -6.52 -43.08 -15.07
N LEU A 879 -6.24 -41.92 -14.53
CA LEU A 879 -6.36 -40.64 -15.25
C LEU A 879 -5.43 -40.59 -16.46
N ASN A 880 -4.19 -41.00 -16.31
CA ASN A 880 -3.23 -41.01 -17.41
C ASN A 880 -3.67 -41.97 -18.55
N ASP A 881 -4.23 -43.14 -18.19
CA ASP A 881 -4.78 -44.08 -19.15
C ASP A 881 -5.99 -43.50 -19.91
N LEU A 882 -6.89 -42.83 -19.24
CA LEU A 882 -8.03 -42.16 -19.87
C LEU A 882 -7.61 -41.04 -20.81
N ILE A 883 -6.63 -40.20 -20.41
CA ILE A 883 -6.05 -39.15 -21.24
C ILE A 883 -5.43 -39.77 -22.48
N PHE A 884 -4.66 -40.85 -22.34
CA PHE A 884 -4.01 -41.55 -23.43
C PHE A 884 -5.07 -42.11 -24.41
N GLN A 885 -6.08 -42.83 -23.91
CA GLN A 885 -7.15 -43.40 -24.76
C GLN A 885 -7.93 -42.30 -25.52
N PHE A 886 -8.21 -41.17 -24.89
CA PHE A 886 -8.85 -40.05 -25.54
C PHE A 886 -7.98 -39.45 -26.66
N ARG A 887 -6.70 -39.24 -26.41
CA ARG A 887 -5.72 -38.69 -27.37
C ARG A 887 -5.52 -39.62 -28.55
N GLU A 888 -5.56 -40.93 -28.33
CA GLU A 888 -5.49 -41.94 -29.35
C GLU A 888 -6.86 -42.13 -30.12
N LYS A 889 -7.85 -41.29 -29.83
CA LYS A 889 -9.20 -41.37 -30.41
C LYS A 889 -9.88 -42.71 -30.20
N LYS A 890 -9.53 -43.46 -29.16
CA LYS A 890 -10.18 -44.69 -28.75
C LYS A 890 -11.48 -44.49 -27.96
N LEU A 891 -11.65 -43.28 -27.41
CA LEU A 891 -12.85 -42.79 -26.71
C LEU A 891 -13.41 -41.59 -27.41
N THR A 892 -14.73 -41.50 -27.52
CA THR A 892 -15.45 -40.28 -27.87
C THR A 892 -15.38 -39.28 -26.72
N TYR A 893 -15.63 -38.01 -26.99
CA TYR A 893 -15.64 -36.99 -25.94
C TYR A 893 -16.68 -37.30 -24.85
N LEU A 894 -17.83 -37.77 -25.18
CA LEU A 894 -18.89 -38.15 -24.23
C LEU A 894 -18.49 -39.34 -23.34
N GLU A 895 -17.90 -40.39 -23.93
CA GLU A 895 -17.39 -41.54 -23.18
C GLU A 895 -16.24 -41.12 -22.25
N TYR A 896 -15.33 -40.26 -22.71
CA TYR A 896 -14.29 -39.68 -21.91
C TYR A 896 -14.88 -38.88 -20.74
N LEU A 897 -15.88 -38.01 -21.00
CA LEU A 897 -16.51 -37.17 -19.99
C LEU A 897 -17.19 -38.02 -18.90
N GLN A 898 -17.85 -39.14 -19.32
CA GLN A 898 -18.46 -40.07 -18.38
C GLN A 898 -17.44 -40.73 -17.46
N GLN A 899 -16.33 -41.22 -18.02
CA GLN A 899 -15.32 -41.91 -17.24
C GLN A 899 -14.52 -40.96 -16.33
N ILE A 900 -14.26 -39.75 -16.78
CA ILE A 900 -13.57 -38.75 -15.94
C ILE A 900 -14.47 -38.17 -14.84
N HIS A 901 -15.78 -38.09 -15.08
CA HIS A 901 -16.76 -37.74 -14.06
C HIS A 901 -16.80 -38.79 -12.92
N ASP A 902 -16.77 -40.07 -13.25
CA ASP A 902 -16.72 -41.17 -12.26
C ASP A 902 -15.36 -41.13 -11.50
N LEU A 903 -14.27 -40.78 -12.19
CA LEU A 903 -12.98 -40.58 -11.58
C LEU A 903 -12.97 -39.36 -10.64
N ALA A 904 -13.57 -38.24 -11.07
CA ALA A 904 -13.66 -37.02 -10.25
C ALA A 904 -14.43 -37.26 -8.95
N LYS A 905 -15.53 -38.02 -9.01
CA LYS A 905 -16.26 -38.46 -7.82
C LYS A 905 -15.34 -39.24 -6.85
N LYS A 906 -14.55 -40.17 -7.34
CA LYS A 906 -13.58 -40.95 -6.53
C LYS A 906 -12.46 -40.06 -5.95
N VAL A 907 -12.06 -39.00 -6.68
CA VAL A 907 -11.08 -38.02 -6.19
C VAL A 907 -11.65 -37.17 -5.05
N ILE A 908 -12.93 -36.82 -5.12
CA ILE A 908 -13.60 -35.96 -4.13
C ILE A 908 -14.10 -36.77 -2.94
N ASP A 909 -14.83 -37.86 -3.19
CA ASP A 909 -15.47 -38.71 -2.17
C ASP A 909 -14.93 -40.14 -2.25
N LYS A 910 -14.40 -40.65 -1.12
CA LYS A 910 -13.91 -42.03 -1.00
C LYS A 910 -15.04 -43.07 -0.83
N GLU A 911 -16.33 -42.70 -0.97
CA GLU A 911 -17.46 -43.54 -0.61
C GLU A 911 -17.71 -44.72 -1.56
N ASP A 912 -17.27 -44.67 -2.80
CA ASP A 912 -17.59 -45.63 -3.87
C ASP A 912 -16.72 -46.90 -3.90
N ARG A 913 -15.93 -47.19 -2.83
CA ARG A 913 -15.11 -48.38 -2.75
C ARG A 913 -15.71 -49.41 -1.78
N ASN A 914 -15.79 -50.69 -2.20
CA ASN A 914 -16.22 -51.78 -1.32
C ASN A 914 -15.14 -52.06 -0.26
N TYR A 915 -15.08 -51.25 0.78
CA TYR A 915 -14.26 -51.56 1.96
C TYR A 915 -14.89 -52.63 2.83
N PRO A 916 -14.10 -53.47 3.55
CA PRO A 916 -14.63 -54.39 4.56
C PRO A 916 -15.50 -53.63 5.57
N LYS A 917 -16.59 -54.28 6.04
CA LYS A 917 -17.56 -53.60 6.94
C LYS A 917 -16.96 -52.93 8.18
N LYS A 918 -15.79 -53.38 8.61
CA LYS A 918 -15.08 -52.85 9.79
C LYS A 918 -14.23 -51.61 9.46
N ILE A 919 -13.95 -51.38 8.19
CA ILE A 919 -13.20 -50.20 7.69
C ILE A 919 -14.18 -49.11 7.34
N ASN A 920 -14.70 -48.43 8.36
CA ASN A 920 -15.83 -47.48 8.22
C ASN A 920 -15.50 -46.02 8.44
N THR A 921 -14.29 -45.67 8.88
CA THR A 921 -13.83 -44.25 9.01
C THR A 921 -12.81 -43.90 7.93
N ASN A 922 -12.65 -42.59 7.63
CA ASN A 922 -11.67 -42.17 6.64
C ASN A 922 -10.24 -42.51 7.07
N ALA A 923 -9.94 -42.44 8.35
CA ALA A 923 -8.64 -42.84 8.89
C ALA A 923 -8.36 -44.33 8.63
N LEU A 924 -9.33 -45.20 8.92
CA LEU A 924 -9.20 -46.63 8.66
C LEU A 924 -9.10 -46.94 7.16
N LYS A 925 -9.88 -46.29 6.30
CA LYS A 925 -9.79 -46.45 4.84
C LYS A 925 -8.37 -46.08 4.35
N THR A 926 -7.84 -44.95 4.80
CA THR A 926 -6.49 -44.49 4.46
C THR A 926 -5.42 -45.48 4.95
N LEU A 927 -5.49 -45.98 6.18
CA LEU A 927 -4.57 -47.00 6.68
C LEU A 927 -4.67 -48.30 5.90
N TYR A 928 -5.88 -48.77 5.60
CA TYR A 928 -6.12 -49.99 4.84
C TYR A 928 -5.49 -49.90 3.43
N ASP A 929 -5.67 -48.79 2.73
CA ASP A 929 -5.11 -48.57 1.39
C ASP A 929 -3.56 -48.53 1.40
N ASN A 930 -2.95 -48.03 2.46
CA ASN A 930 -1.51 -47.90 2.59
C ASN A 930 -0.81 -49.08 3.31
N LEU A 931 -1.58 -49.99 3.89
CA LEU A 931 -1.11 -51.22 4.52
C LEU A 931 -1.40 -52.49 3.71
N ASP A 932 -1.33 -52.38 2.38
CA ASP A 932 -1.55 -53.45 1.40
C ASP A 932 -2.91 -54.16 1.56
N GLU A 933 -3.96 -53.43 1.85
CA GLU A 933 -5.33 -53.90 2.02
C GLU A 933 -5.48 -54.93 3.17
N ASN A 934 -4.62 -54.83 4.20
CA ASN A 934 -4.64 -55.71 5.37
C ASN A 934 -5.59 -55.16 6.45
N GLU A 935 -6.79 -55.75 6.56
CA GLU A 935 -7.83 -55.32 7.50
C GLU A 935 -7.37 -55.37 8.96
N VAL A 936 -6.67 -56.45 9.35
CA VAL A 936 -6.23 -56.66 10.74
C VAL A 936 -5.17 -55.61 11.12
N LEU A 937 -4.19 -55.44 10.28
CA LEU A 937 -3.10 -54.48 10.51
C LEU A 937 -3.61 -53.02 10.51
N ALA A 938 -4.58 -52.68 9.66
CA ALA A 938 -5.19 -51.36 9.65
C ALA A 938 -5.94 -51.08 10.95
N LEU A 939 -6.73 -52.01 11.45
CA LEU A 939 -7.49 -51.86 12.70
C LEU A 939 -6.55 -51.75 13.91
N GLU A 940 -5.50 -52.60 13.99
CA GLU A 940 -4.51 -52.55 15.07
C GLU A 940 -3.73 -51.25 15.07
N THR A 941 -3.38 -50.74 13.89
CA THR A 941 -2.66 -49.45 13.71
C THR A 941 -3.55 -48.27 14.12
N ASP A 942 -4.81 -48.23 13.70
CA ASP A 942 -5.75 -47.20 14.12
C ASP A 942 -5.95 -47.19 15.65
N ALA A 943 -6.20 -48.35 16.21
CA ALA A 943 -6.34 -48.53 17.68
C ALA A 943 -5.10 -48.06 18.43
N CYS A 944 -3.92 -48.34 17.90
CA CYS A 944 -2.65 -47.91 18.49
C CYS A 944 -2.49 -46.37 18.42
N ILE A 945 -2.79 -45.77 17.28
CA ILE A 945 -2.71 -44.31 17.12
C ILE A 945 -3.70 -43.61 18.06
N ARG A 946 -4.97 -44.01 18.07
CA ARG A 946 -6.00 -43.46 18.97
C ARG A 946 -5.70 -43.66 20.44
N GLY A 947 -5.13 -44.78 20.81
CA GLY A 947 -4.77 -45.08 22.21
C GLY A 947 -3.53 -44.36 22.72
N ASN A 948 -2.62 -43.94 21.87
CA ASN A 948 -1.34 -43.35 22.25
C ASN A 948 -1.16 -41.88 21.81
N LYS A 949 -2.05 -41.35 20.94
CA LYS A 949 -2.01 -39.94 20.60
C LYS A 949 -2.42 -39.08 21.79
N LYS A 950 -1.74 -37.96 21.99
CA LYS A 950 -2.10 -36.93 22.98
C LYS A 950 -2.43 -35.63 22.23
N ASP A 951 -3.34 -34.82 22.76
CA ASP A 951 -3.73 -33.54 22.14
C ASP A 951 -2.50 -32.72 21.73
N GLY A 952 -2.51 -32.23 20.50
CA GLY A 952 -1.39 -31.49 19.91
C GLY A 952 -0.09 -32.31 19.81
N TRP A 953 -0.19 -33.56 19.39
CA TRP A 953 0.97 -34.43 19.22
C TRP A 953 1.77 -34.11 17.96
N VAL A 954 1.15 -33.67 16.91
CA VAL A 954 1.80 -33.27 15.63
C VAL A 954 2.68 -32.04 15.86
N GLY A 955 3.94 -32.14 15.49
CA GLY A 955 4.96 -31.09 15.73
C GLY A 955 5.58 -31.10 17.13
N HIS A 956 5.17 -31.99 18.04
CA HIS A 956 5.74 -32.11 19.38
C HIS A 956 6.67 -33.33 19.50
N ASN A 957 7.98 -33.13 19.39
CA ASN A 957 9.01 -34.17 19.31
C ASN A 957 8.84 -35.32 20.29
N GLN A 958 8.55 -35.06 21.58
CA GLN A 958 8.43 -36.11 22.59
C GLN A 958 7.15 -36.93 22.42
N LYS A 959 6.03 -36.30 22.04
CA LYS A 959 4.76 -37.00 21.81
C LYS A 959 4.83 -37.82 20.52
N GLU A 960 5.44 -37.28 19.47
CA GLU A 960 5.71 -37.99 18.23
C GLU A 960 6.58 -39.24 18.46
N LYS A 961 7.67 -39.09 19.24
CA LYS A 961 8.55 -40.19 19.57
C LYS A 961 7.83 -41.30 20.34
N ASN A 962 6.96 -40.96 21.29
CA ASN A 962 6.18 -41.92 22.04
C ASN A 962 5.21 -42.70 21.14
N LEU A 963 4.54 -41.97 20.19
CA LEU A 963 3.65 -42.61 19.24
C LEU A 963 4.42 -43.55 18.28
N LYS A 964 5.59 -43.11 17.77
CA LYS A 964 6.46 -43.99 16.97
C LYS A 964 6.89 -45.26 17.72
N ILE A 965 7.23 -45.18 19.01
CA ILE A 965 7.58 -46.31 19.83
C ILE A 965 6.39 -47.30 20.00
N ALA A 966 5.17 -46.76 20.12
CA ALA A 966 3.97 -47.58 20.18
C ALA A 966 3.69 -48.30 18.85
N LEU A 967 3.80 -47.57 17.73
CA LEU A 967 3.61 -48.14 16.38
C LEU A 967 4.65 -49.19 16.02
N ARG A 968 5.91 -49.04 16.48
CA ARG A 968 6.99 -50.02 16.25
C ARG A 968 6.70 -51.41 16.85
N LYS A 969 5.76 -51.54 17.80
CA LYS A 969 5.34 -52.83 18.36
C LYS A 969 4.39 -53.61 17.43
N ILE A 970 3.77 -52.87 16.46
CA ILE A 970 2.80 -53.45 15.53
C ILE A 970 3.42 -53.58 14.13
N ILE A 971 4.19 -52.56 13.72
CA ILE A 971 4.83 -52.49 12.41
C ILE A 971 6.34 -52.72 12.59
N ASN A 972 6.82 -53.89 12.15
CA ASN A 972 8.24 -54.26 12.28
C ASN A 972 9.12 -53.67 11.16
N ASP A 973 8.53 -53.30 10.02
CA ASP A 973 9.25 -52.70 8.92
C ASP A 973 9.43 -51.18 9.19
N GLU A 974 10.68 -50.71 9.23
CA GLU A 974 11.03 -49.36 9.58
C GLU A 974 10.58 -48.35 8.50
N ILE A 975 10.58 -48.72 7.22
CA ILE A 975 10.12 -47.90 6.12
C ILE A 975 8.58 -47.76 6.18
N LEU A 976 7.90 -48.88 6.38
CA LEU A 976 6.43 -48.85 6.51
C LEU A 976 5.99 -48.08 7.75
N LEU A 977 6.71 -48.23 8.87
CA LEU A 977 6.48 -47.45 10.09
C LEU A 977 6.58 -45.95 9.84
N GLU A 978 7.63 -45.52 9.16
CA GLU A 978 7.84 -44.08 8.86
C GLU A 978 6.74 -43.55 7.94
N ASN A 979 6.36 -44.33 6.93
CA ASN A 979 5.27 -43.97 6.02
C ASN A 979 3.94 -43.86 6.76
N VAL A 980 3.58 -44.82 7.58
CA VAL A 980 2.35 -44.81 8.38
C VAL A 980 2.34 -43.68 9.40
N PHE A 981 3.49 -43.40 10.02
CA PHE A 981 3.61 -42.31 10.96
C PHE A 981 3.45 -40.93 10.28
N ASN A 982 4.06 -40.74 9.11
CA ASN A 982 3.89 -39.51 8.33
C ASN A 982 2.46 -39.38 7.81
N LEU A 983 1.86 -40.49 7.39
CA LEU A 983 0.45 -40.49 6.96
C LEU A 983 -0.48 -40.08 8.10
N ALA A 984 -0.28 -40.60 9.32
CA ALA A 984 -1.06 -40.27 10.50
C ALA A 984 -1.03 -38.77 10.84
N LYS A 985 0.03 -38.05 10.48
CA LYS A 985 0.13 -36.60 10.64
C LYS A 985 -0.79 -35.80 9.70
N HIS A 986 -1.27 -36.38 8.60
CA HIS A 986 -2.11 -35.76 7.61
C HIS A 986 -3.58 -36.18 7.70
N ILE A 987 -3.90 -37.10 8.57
CA ILE A 987 -5.28 -37.59 8.80
C ILE A 987 -5.91 -36.69 9.88
N GLU A 988 -6.91 -35.93 9.53
CA GLU A 988 -7.61 -34.98 10.44
C GLU A 988 -8.20 -35.70 11.68
N GLU A 989 -8.69 -36.94 11.53
CA GLU A 989 -9.25 -37.71 12.64
C GLU A 989 -8.23 -38.03 13.75
N TYR A 990 -6.94 -37.87 13.49
CA TYR A 990 -5.88 -38.06 14.46
C TYR A 990 -5.33 -36.77 15.09
N HIS A 991 -5.87 -35.61 14.69
CA HIS A 991 -5.49 -34.30 15.25
C HIS A 991 -6.17 -33.95 16.57
#